data_38a77d30df406ade7286f62480158dab
#
_entry.id   38a77d30df406ade7286f62480158dab
#
_cell.length_a   1.000
_cell.length_b   1.000
_cell.length_c   1.000
_cell.angle_alpha   90.00
_cell.angle_beta   90.00
_cell.angle_gamma   90.00
#
_symmetry.space_group_name_H-M   'P 1'
#
loop_
_entity.id
_entity.type
_entity.pdbx_description
1 polymer ?
#
loop_
_entity_poly.entity_id
_entity_poly.type
_entity_poly.pdbx_seq_one_letter_code
_entity_poly.pdbx_strand_id
1 'polypeptide(L)'
;MNIKKILLSLFALAVLAPAQRIDAQGMPQMPKLPIDKEVRYGKLPNGLTYYIRHNELPKDRASFYIAQKVGSVQEEESQRGLAHFLEHMCFNGTQHFPGNRIVGFCESIGVKFGENLNAYTSTDETVYNINDVPVSATNVDSCLYILHDWADGLLLEESEIDKERGVIHEEWRMRSSGSMRIMERSLPKLYPESRYGERFPIGLMSVIDNFKPQELRNYYEKWYRPDLQGIIVVGDIDVDQIEQRIKDIFSPIKMPENAAAYEHYPVPDTKQPIYVVDKDKEQAAGVLQVFFKSDPLPDEIRGTMAQYQIKFMIELGCDVISARLNELTQKADCPFSAAGFSYDNYIVSKTKDALSVYILPKPGKDAEALNAVMQELVRVSQHGVTETELLRARDEYMSQIEKIYNNRDKQYNSFYIPQYVRHFLEGEPTPGIEVEYQIYQALTTQVPVAMLKQGIDEMFKENSTEENFVVFGMYPDKEGYAVPTADALKQAVEQAAKAKLEAYVDNVKNEPLVPVVPQKGDIVSEKPAAFGYTCWTLGNGAKVYFKKTDFNDSEVLLQATSFGGQYKVSEKDQINLDLFDMVMSSTGLGNFKSTELEKKLAGKQASCSPALGAVTDNLSGSSTPKDLRTLFELIYLRFQKPCDDVDAYNNLIALLKSQLENAEKLPEMAFSDSVKSTIYQHHPRYKTMKAADLDKASFERIKQIYQERFATGADFDFYFTGNFDEDSLRLFVETYIASMPAVAKREEMTNLNIKPAKGKVDNLFTRAMETPKANIVQVWWGDLPYTMKDGVVANALGEILSQRYLKSIREEGSMAYSVGAAGGAYFGKDQMYQLQIYCPVKPEKRDSALLLMKQGIMDIATKGVTAEELAKFQKFELKDYADKQKKNGYWQNLIESKNMWGFDEQTGYEAAISGLKSEDIQNFVKNHLLKDGNCITVSMLPADFKE
;
A
#
# COMPACT_ATOMS: atom_id res chain seq x y z
N MET A 1 -10.90 20.78 -18.73
CA MET A 1 -9.53 21.28 -19.02
C MET A 1 -9.31 21.32 -20.54
N ASN A 2 -9.02 22.47 -21.12
CA ASN A 2 -8.81 22.54 -22.58
C ASN A 2 -7.35 22.33 -22.95
N ILE A 3 -6.97 21.07 -23.11
CA ILE A 3 -5.61 20.62 -23.42
C ILE A 3 -5.02 21.35 -24.65
N LYS A 4 -5.86 21.76 -25.64
CA LYS A 4 -5.40 22.52 -26.81
C LYS A 4 -4.82 23.89 -26.46
N LYS A 5 -5.35 24.57 -25.45
CA LYS A 5 -4.84 25.86 -25.01
C LYS A 5 -3.57 25.71 -24.17
N ILE A 6 -3.52 24.67 -23.32
CA ILE A 6 -2.32 24.33 -22.56
C ILE A 6 -1.17 23.98 -23.54
N LEU A 7 -1.47 23.21 -24.59
CA LEU A 7 -0.53 22.91 -25.65
C LEU A 7 -0.08 24.16 -26.41
N LEU A 8 -0.95 25.13 -26.66
CA LEU A 8 -0.58 26.39 -27.33
C LEU A 8 0.34 27.26 -26.46
N SER A 9 0.13 27.28 -25.14
CA SER A 9 1.05 27.96 -24.22
C SER A 9 2.40 27.23 -24.09
N LEU A 10 2.40 25.90 -24.18
CA LEU A 10 3.60 25.07 -24.21
C LEU A 10 4.34 25.12 -25.56
N PHE A 11 3.63 25.43 -26.66
CA PHE A 11 4.26 25.64 -27.97
C PHE A 11 5.23 26.81 -28.00
N ALA A 12 5.02 27.82 -27.20
CA ALA A 12 6.05 28.86 -26.97
C ALA A 12 7.35 28.29 -26.36
N LEU A 13 7.31 27.10 -25.76
CA LEU A 13 8.43 26.33 -25.19
C LEU A 13 9.18 25.45 -26.20
N ALA A 14 8.58 25.17 -27.36
CA ALA A 14 9.13 24.24 -28.38
C ALA A 14 10.35 24.79 -29.16
N VAL A 15 11.17 25.64 -28.59
CA VAL A 15 12.40 26.16 -29.17
C VAL A 15 13.48 25.05 -29.33
N LEU A 16 13.26 23.84 -28.85
CA LEU A 16 14.23 22.74 -28.89
C LEU A 16 13.91 21.61 -29.90
N ALA A 17 12.88 21.76 -30.75
CA ALA A 17 12.53 20.71 -31.73
C ALA A 17 12.88 21.10 -33.17
N PRO A 18 13.46 20.19 -34.00
CA PRO A 18 13.66 20.43 -35.43
C PRO A 18 12.30 20.52 -36.14
N ALA A 19 12.29 21.26 -37.26
CA ALA A 19 11.13 21.64 -38.10
C ALA A 19 9.98 20.64 -38.12
N GLN A 20 8.83 21.05 -37.59
CA GLN A 20 7.65 20.23 -37.38
C GLN A 20 6.72 20.22 -38.60
N ARG A 21 6.16 19.07 -38.93
CA ARG A 21 5.01 18.97 -39.84
C ARG A 21 3.71 19.28 -39.10
N ILE A 22 2.88 20.11 -39.72
CA ILE A 22 1.57 20.46 -39.18
C ILE A 22 0.53 19.50 -39.82
N ASP A 23 -0.33 18.88 -39.04
CA ASP A 23 -1.40 18.01 -39.54
C ASP A 23 -2.63 18.82 -40.03
N ALA A 24 -3.62 18.10 -40.53
CA ALA A 24 -4.87 18.70 -41.04
C ALA A 24 -5.72 19.42 -39.97
N GLN A 25 -5.42 19.24 -38.67
CA GLN A 25 -6.08 19.90 -37.53
C GLN A 25 -5.24 21.08 -36.97
N GLY A 26 -4.09 21.39 -37.58
CA GLY A 26 -3.23 22.51 -37.18
C GLY A 26 -2.34 22.19 -35.94
N MET A 27 -2.23 20.94 -35.50
CA MET A 27 -1.30 20.53 -34.45
C MET A 27 0.01 20.00 -35.04
N PRO A 28 1.16 20.32 -34.46
CA PRO A 28 2.45 19.77 -34.92
C PRO A 28 2.52 18.28 -34.58
N GLN A 29 2.98 17.48 -35.54
CA GLN A 29 3.35 16.08 -35.24
C GLN A 29 4.55 16.03 -34.32
N MET A 30 4.34 15.56 -33.07
CA MET A 30 5.41 15.33 -32.12
C MET A 30 5.91 13.88 -32.23
N PRO A 31 7.23 13.67 -32.29
CA PRO A 31 7.77 12.33 -32.33
C PRO A 31 7.44 11.61 -31.03
N LYS A 32 6.98 10.35 -31.13
CA LYS A 32 6.83 9.45 -29.98
C LYS A 32 8.20 9.19 -29.37
N LEU A 33 8.26 9.12 -28.06
CA LEU A 33 9.48 8.69 -27.36
C LEU A 33 9.76 7.20 -27.67
N PRO A 34 11.03 6.81 -27.76
CA PRO A 34 11.36 5.40 -27.93
C PRO A 34 10.92 4.60 -26.72
N ILE A 35 10.65 3.32 -26.92
CA ILE A 35 10.54 2.36 -25.82
C ILE A 35 11.93 2.13 -25.24
N ASP A 36 12.00 1.80 -23.95
CA ASP A 36 13.25 1.46 -23.24
C ASP A 36 14.08 0.46 -24.08
N LYS A 37 15.34 0.82 -24.37
CA LYS A 37 16.27 0.01 -25.19
C LYS A 37 16.55 -1.37 -24.59
N GLU A 38 16.38 -1.52 -23.27
CA GLU A 38 16.61 -2.77 -22.54
C GLU A 38 15.42 -3.75 -22.64
N VAL A 39 14.27 -3.32 -23.18
CA VAL A 39 13.11 -4.19 -23.39
C VAL A 39 13.03 -4.65 -24.84
N ARG A 40 12.92 -5.96 -25.06
CA ARG A 40 12.55 -6.55 -26.33
C ARG A 40 11.03 -6.48 -26.49
N TYR A 41 10.57 -5.53 -27.29
CA TYR A 41 9.17 -5.30 -27.59
C TYR A 41 8.85 -5.80 -29.00
N GLY A 42 7.70 -6.47 -29.16
CA GLY A 42 7.24 -6.93 -30.46
C GLY A 42 5.77 -7.26 -30.50
N LYS A 43 5.29 -7.54 -31.72
CA LYS A 43 3.92 -7.97 -31.98
C LYS A 43 3.94 -9.18 -32.90
N LEU A 44 3.24 -10.24 -32.53
CA LEU A 44 3.10 -11.45 -33.34
C LEU A 44 2.15 -11.22 -34.54
N PRO A 45 2.23 -12.04 -35.61
CA PRO A 45 1.34 -11.93 -36.77
C PRO A 45 -0.17 -12.01 -36.43
N ASN A 46 -0.53 -12.74 -35.36
CA ASN A 46 -1.91 -12.83 -34.87
C ASN A 46 -2.37 -11.63 -34.04
N GLY A 47 -1.48 -10.67 -33.78
CA GLY A 47 -1.82 -9.45 -33.05
C GLY A 47 -1.37 -9.40 -31.60
N LEU A 48 -0.93 -10.50 -31.00
CA LEU A 48 -0.46 -10.54 -29.61
C LEU A 48 0.82 -9.69 -29.45
N THR A 49 0.84 -8.89 -28.42
CA THR A 49 1.99 -8.02 -28.06
C THR A 49 2.86 -8.70 -27.00
N TYR A 50 4.18 -8.48 -27.03
CA TYR A 50 5.06 -9.00 -26.00
C TYR A 50 6.14 -8.00 -25.58
N TYR A 51 6.54 -8.12 -24.30
CA TYR A 51 7.63 -7.35 -23.66
C TYR A 51 8.53 -8.34 -22.94
N ILE A 52 9.82 -8.29 -23.20
CA ILE A 52 10.80 -9.17 -22.55
C ILE A 52 11.95 -8.31 -22.08
N ARG A 53 12.29 -8.38 -20.79
CA ARG A 53 13.42 -7.66 -20.22
C ARG A 53 14.31 -8.59 -19.41
N HIS A 54 15.63 -8.58 -19.66
CA HIS A 54 16.60 -9.15 -18.76
C HIS A 54 16.76 -8.25 -17.52
N ASN A 55 16.67 -8.83 -16.32
CA ASN A 55 16.94 -8.16 -15.06
C ASN A 55 17.41 -9.18 -14.01
N GLU A 56 18.58 -8.93 -13.39
CA GLU A 56 19.20 -9.88 -12.45
C GLU A 56 18.67 -9.79 -11.01
N LEU A 57 17.66 -8.98 -10.76
CA LEU A 57 17.08 -8.80 -9.43
C LEU A 57 15.56 -9.09 -9.39
N PRO A 58 15.19 -10.16 -8.65
CA PRO A 58 16.05 -11.10 -7.91
C PRO A 58 16.77 -12.05 -8.87
N LYS A 59 17.99 -12.46 -8.49
CA LYS A 59 18.83 -13.35 -9.29
C LYS A 59 18.18 -14.73 -9.45
N ASP A 60 18.37 -15.36 -10.64
CA ASP A 60 17.81 -16.66 -11.00
C ASP A 60 16.27 -16.70 -10.87
N ARG A 61 15.57 -15.55 -11.04
CA ARG A 61 14.12 -15.41 -10.95
C ARG A 61 13.55 -14.65 -12.15
N ALA A 62 12.34 -15.01 -12.53
CA ALA A 62 11.57 -14.28 -13.53
C ALA A 62 10.10 -14.16 -13.13
N SER A 63 9.45 -13.12 -13.64
CA SER A 63 8.02 -12.87 -13.49
C SER A 63 7.34 -12.91 -14.84
N PHE A 64 6.17 -13.53 -14.90
CA PHE A 64 5.39 -13.78 -16.10
C PHE A 64 4.00 -13.19 -15.95
N TYR A 65 3.61 -12.34 -16.91
CA TYR A 65 2.32 -11.66 -16.91
C TYR A 65 1.60 -11.84 -18.24
N ILE A 66 0.28 -11.95 -18.19
CA ILE A 66 -0.58 -11.69 -19.33
C ILE A 66 -1.60 -10.62 -18.96
N ALA A 67 -1.65 -9.56 -19.76
CA ALA A 67 -2.61 -8.47 -19.62
C ALA A 67 -3.64 -8.56 -20.74
N GLN A 68 -4.92 -8.42 -20.37
CA GLN A 68 -6.07 -8.41 -21.25
C GLN A 68 -6.65 -6.99 -21.30
N LYS A 69 -6.87 -6.43 -22.51
CA LYS A 69 -7.56 -5.14 -22.69
C LYS A 69 -9.08 -5.28 -22.55
N VAL A 70 -9.53 -6.14 -21.65
CA VAL A 70 -10.95 -6.41 -21.43
C VAL A 70 -11.24 -6.59 -19.96
N GLY A 71 -12.40 -6.10 -19.53
CA GLY A 71 -12.88 -6.20 -18.18
C GLY A 71 -14.42 -6.19 -18.14
N SER A 72 -14.98 -5.72 -17.04
CA SER A 72 -16.43 -5.79 -16.84
C SER A 72 -17.23 -4.87 -17.78
N VAL A 73 -16.64 -3.81 -18.32
CA VAL A 73 -17.36 -2.90 -19.24
C VAL A 73 -17.76 -3.57 -20.56
N GLN A 74 -17.07 -4.66 -20.95
CA GLN A 74 -17.39 -5.44 -22.15
C GLN A 74 -18.52 -6.45 -21.93
N GLU A 75 -18.98 -6.67 -20.70
CA GLU A 75 -20.04 -7.63 -20.38
C GLU A 75 -21.39 -7.23 -20.98
N GLU A 76 -22.15 -8.21 -21.46
CA GLU A 76 -23.58 -8.04 -21.77
C GLU A 76 -24.41 -8.02 -20.47
N GLU A 77 -25.70 -7.71 -20.53
CA GLU A 77 -26.56 -7.67 -19.32
C GLU A 77 -26.65 -9.04 -18.62
N SER A 78 -26.67 -10.15 -19.38
CA SER A 78 -26.67 -11.51 -18.85
C SER A 78 -25.30 -11.95 -18.30
N GLN A 79 -24.26 -11.13 -18.47
CA GLN A 79 -22.87 -11.44 -18.16
C GLN A 79 -22.31 -10.59 -17.00
N ARG A 80 -23.12 -9.76 -16.34
CA ARG A 80 -22.64 -8.83 -15.31
C ARG A 80 -21.99 -9.57 -14.14
N GLY A 81 -20.65 -9.49 -14.05
CA GLY A 81 -19.77 -10.19 -13.11
C GLY A 81 -18.99 -11.36 -13.73
N LEU A 82 -19.21 -11.69 -15.02
CA LEU A 82 -18.54 -12.83 -15.66
C LEU A 82 -17.10 -12.53 -16.05
N ALA A 83 -16.69 -11.29 -16.22
CA ALA A 83 -15.29 -10.93 -16.40
C ALA A 83 -14.46 -11.34 -15.19
N HIS A 84 -14.92 -11.01 -13.99
CA HIS A 84 -14.31 -11.39 -12.72
C HIS A 84 -14.45 -12.90 -12.44
N PHE A 85 -15.61 -13.48 -12.74
CA PHE A 85 -15.79 -14.93 -12.62
C PHE A 85 -14.82 -15.70 -13.52
N LEU A 86 -14.56 -15.23 -14.72
CA LEU A 86 -13.59 -15.82 -15.65
C LEU A 86 -12.17 -15.77 -15.11
N GLU A 87 -11.82 -14.69 -14.44
CA GLU A 87 -10.54 -14.57 -13.74
C GLU A 87 -10.33 -15.74 -12.77
N HIS A 88 -11.30 -16.04 -11.92
CA HIS A 88 -11.26 -17.18 -11.00
C HIS A 88 -11.13 -18.51 -11.75
N MET A 89 -11.87 -18.68 -12.85
CA MET A 89 -11.83 -19.91 -13.63
C MET A 89 -10.49 -20.17 -14.32
N CYS A 90 -9.65 -19.16 -14.47
CA CYS A 90 -8.28 -19.32 -14.95
C CYS A 90 -7.40 -20.19 -14.02
N PHE A 91 -7.79 -20.34 -12.76
CA PHE A 91 -7.12 -21.22 -11.80
C PHE A 91 -7.78 -22.57 -11.64
N ASN A 92 -8.97 -22.79 -12.23
CA ASN A 92 -9.84 -23.94 -12.02
C ASN A 92 -9.89 -24.91 -13.24
N GLY A 93 -8.77 -25.05 -13.93
CA GLY A 93 -8.61 -26.05 -14.99
C GLY A 93 -8.39 -25.46 -16.37
N THR A 94 -7.24 -25.83 -16.92
CA THR A 94 -6.82 -25.44 -18.27
C THR A 94 -6.36 -26.66 -19.06
N GLN A 95 -6.12 -26.50 -20.35
CA GLN A 95 -5.80 -27.58 -21.27
C GLN A 95 -4.54 -28.37 -20.86
N HIS A 96 -3.48 -27.66 -20.45
CA HIS A 96 -2.22 -28.29 -20.00
C HIS A 96 -2.23 -28.57 -18.50
N PHE A 97 -3.05 -27.85 -17.73
CA PHE A 97 -3.13 -27.94 -16.28
C PHE A 97 -4.58 -28.15 -15.82
N PRO A 98 -5.17 -29.35 -16.01
CA PRO A 98 -6.55 -29.61 -15.62
C PRO A 98 -6.73 -29.56 -14.07
N GLY A 99 -7.91 -29.09 -13.65
CA GLY A 99 -8.25 -28.91 -12.23
C GLY A 99 -7.32 -27.88 -11.55
N ASN A 100 -6.89 -28.14 -10.33
CA ASN A 100 -6.04 -27.21 -9.53
C ASN A 100 -4.53 -27.37 -9.81
N ARG A 101 -4.12 -27.83 -11.00
CA ARG A 101 -2.71 -28.12 -11.28
C ARG A 101 -1.83 -26.88 -11.46
N ILE A 102 -2.38 -25.75 -11.84
CA ILE A 102 -1.63 -24.48 -11.91
C ILE A 102 -1.12 -24.11 -10.52
N VAL A 103 -2.00 -24.06 -9.54
CA VAL A 103 -1.65 -23.75 -8.15
C VAL A 103 -0.65 -24.77 -7.61
N GLY A 104 -0.94 -26.08 -7.79
CA GLY A 104 -0.05 -27.15 -7.35
C GLY A 104 1.35 -27.10 -7.96
N PHE A 105 1.45 -26.79 -9.27
CA PHE A 105 2.75 -26.60 -9.93
C PHE A 105 3.50 -25.39 -9.36
N CYS A 106 2.86 -24.23 -9.28
CA CYS A 106 3.46 -23.00 -8.77
C CYS A 106 3.97 -23.17 -7.33
N GLU A 107 3.16 -23.73 -6.45
CA GLU A 107 3.60 -24.04 -5.07
C GLU A 107 4.77 -25.02 -5.02
N SER A 108 4.80 -26.03 -5.92
CA SER A 108 5.88 -27.01 -5.97
C SER A 108 7.24 -26.40 -6.30
N ILE A 109 7.26 -25.23 -6.94
CA ILE A 109 8.47 -24.48 -7.28
C ILE A 109 8.74 -23.29 -6.36
N GLY A 110 7.95 -23.13 -5.28
CA GLY A 110 8.10 -22.03 -4.30
C GLY A 110 7.43 -20.72 -4.71
N VAL A 111 6.41 -20.78 -5.56
CA VAL A 111 5.54 -19.67 -5.97
C VAL A 111 4.21 -19.83 -5.26
N LYS A 112 3.90 -18.94 -4.32
CA LYS A 112 2.76 -19.06 -3.41
C LYS A 112 1.50 -18.44 -4.02
N PHE A 113 0.36 -19.16 -3.94
CA PHE A 113 -0.93 -18.63 -4.36
C PHE A 113 -1.40 -17.47 -3.48
N GLY A 114 -1.93 -16.42 -4.10
CA GLY A 114 -2.37 -15.19 -3.43
C GLY A 114 -1.25 -14.18 -3.16
N GLU A 115 0.02 -14.61 -3.18
CA GLU A 115 1.19 -13.72 -3.00
C GLU A 115 1.98 -13.54 -4.30
N ASN A 116 2.48 -14.64 -4.88
CA ASN A 116 3.26 -14.61 -6.12
C ASN A 116 2.43 -14.99 -7.37
N LEU A 117 1.45 -15.87 -7.21
CA LEU A 117 0.48 -16.25 -8.23
C LEU A 117 -0.83 -15.53 -7.90
N ASN A 118 -1.27 -14.60 -8.75
CA ASN A 118 -2.46 -13.79 -8.53
C ASN A 118 -3.06 -13.26 -9.83
N ALA A 119 -4.20 -12.59 -9.74
CA ALA A 119 -4.85 -11.87 -10.85
C ALA A 119 -5.70 -10.72 -10.30
N TYR A 120 -6.15 -9.84 -11.18
CA TYR A 120 -7.18 -8.87 -10.88
C TYR A 120 -8.02 -8.54 -12.11
N THR A 121 -9.28 -8.21 -11.89
CA THR A 121 -10.21 -7.69 -12.90
C THR A 121 -10.67 -6.29 -12.54
N SER A 122 -10.59 -5.38 -13.51
CA SER A 122 -11.14 -4.03 -13.43
C SER A 122 -12.25 -3.84 -14.47
N THR A 123 -12.71 -2.60 -14.64
CA THR A 123 -13.71 -2.28 -15.68
C THR A 123 -13.18 -2.48 -17.08
N ASP A 124 -11.92 -2.16 -17.36
CA ASP A 124 -11.35 -2.14 -18.71
C ASP A 124 -10.24 -3.16 -18.93
N GLU A 125 -9.84 -3.89 -17.90
CA GLU A 125 -8.67 -4.77 -17.96
C GLU A 125 -8.78 -5.96 -17.01
N THR A 126 -8.08 -7.04 -17.37
CA THR A 126 -7.81 -8.18 -16.50
C THR A 126 -6.34 -8.56 -16.64
N VAL A 127 -5.63 -8.73 -15.54
CA VAL A 127 -4.19 -9.06 -15.54
C VAL A 127 -3.93 -10.25 -14.64
N TYR A 128 -3.14 -11.19 -15.14
CA TYR A 128 -2.71 -12.39 -14.43
C TYR A 128 -1.20 -12.39 -14.27
N ASN A 129 -0.71 -12.88 -13.15
CA ASN A 129 0.72 -12.86 -12.85
C ASN A 129 1.24 -14.12 -12.15
N ILE A 130 2.48 -14.46 -12.45
CA ILE A 130 3.29 -15.46 -11.76
C ILE A 130 4.63 -14.79 -11.45
N ASN A 131 4.84 -14.40 -10.19
CA ASN A 131 6.03 -13.65 -9.75
C ASN A 131 7.11 -14.58 -9.18
N ASP A 132 8.37 -14.15 -9.30
CA ASP A 132 9.54 -14.74 -8.65
C ASP A 132 9.73 -16.23 -8.92
N VAL A 133 9.41 -16.67 -10.12
CA VAL A 133 9.59 -18.05 -10.59
C VAL A 133 11.07 -18.38 -10.66
N PRO A 134 11.55 -19.49 -10.04
CA PRO A 134 12.93 -19.96 -10.23
C PRO A 134 13.20 -20.30 -11.69
N VAL A 135 14.23 -19.67 -12.27
CA VAL A 135 14.54 -19.83 -13.70
C VAL A 135 15.17 -21.20 -13.95
N SER A 136 14.46 -22.00 -14.74
CA SER A 136 14.92 -23.24 -15.35
C SER A 136 14.11 -23.44 -16.64
N ALA A 137 14.62 -24.22 -17.61
CA ALA A 137 13.92 -24.46 -18.86
C ALA A 137 12.50 -25.00 -18.63
N THR A 138 12.33 -25.94 -17.70
CA THR A 138 11.04 -26.53 -17.36
C THR A 138 10.08 -25.53 -16.73
N ASN A 139 10.55 -24.72 -15.78
CA ASN A 139 9.69 -23.75 -15.09
C ASN A 139 9.25 -22.64 -16.03
N VAL A 140 10.19 -22.12 -16.85
CA VAL A 140 9.89 -21.10 -17.87
C VAL A 140 8.86 -21.61 -18.87
N ASP A 141 9.07 -22.79 -19.43
CA ASP A 141 8.13 -23.41 -20.37
C ASP A 141 6.76 -23.62 -19.73
N SER A 142 6.71 -24.14 -18.50
CA SER A 142 5.45 -24.34 -17.79
C SER A 142 4.71 -23.02 -17.56
N CYS A 143 5.41 -21.96 -17.16
CA CYS A 143 4.79 -20.64 -16.99
C CYS A 143 4.28 -20.06 -18.31
N LEU A 144 5.04 -20.19 -19.40
CA LEU A 144 4.57 -19.76 -20.72
C LEU A 144 3.35 -20.56 -21.18
N TYR A 145 3.27 -21.88 -20.91
CA TYR A 145 2.06 -22.65 -21.16
C TYR A 145 0.88 -22.28 -20.27
N ILE A 146 1.13 -21.86 -19.01
CA ILE A 146 0.06 -21.31 -18.17
C ILE A 146 -0.48 -20.02 -18.78
N LEU A 147 0.39 -19.07 -19.19
CA LEU A 147 -0.05 -17.86 -19.88
C LEU A 147 -0.79 -18.18 -21.20
N HIS A 148 -0.33 -19.17 -21.96
CA HIS A 148 -1.00 -19.62 -23.18
C HIS A 148 -2.41 -20.14 -22.87
N ASP A 149 -2.56 -20.97 -21.84
CA ASP A 149 -3.83 -21.54 -21.48
C ASP A 149 -4.81 -20.48 -20.92
N TRP A 150 -4.30 -19.47 -20.22
CA TRP A 150 -5.11 -18.31 -19.88
C TRP A 150 -5.56 -17.52 -21.12
N ALA A 151 -4.73 -17.47 -22.16
CA ALA A 151 -5.05 -16.80 -23.41
C ALA A 151 -6.11 -17.56 -24.25
N ASP A 152 -5.96 -18.88 -24.41
CA ASP A 152 -6.75 -19.70 -25.38
C ASP A 152 -6.92 -21.18 -24.96
N GLY A 153 -6.85 -21.50 -23.66
CA GLY A 153 -6.88 -22.92 -23.23
C GLY A 153 -7.74 -23.23 -22.02
N LEU A 154 -8.71 -22.38 -21.64
CA LEU A 154 -9.57 -22.64 -20.50
C LEU A 154 -10.57 -23.75 -20.76
N LEU A 155 -10.72 -24.70 -19.82
CA LEU A 155 -11.68 -25.79 -19.93
C LEU A 155 -13.10 -25.35 -19.57
N LEU A 156 -13.26 -24.46 -18.60
CA LEU A 156 -14.55 -23.98 -18.12
C LEU A 156 -15.55 -25.11 -17.83
N GLU A 157 -15.10 -26.10 -17.04
CA GLU A 157 -15.94 -27.27 -16.70
C GLU A 157 -17.13 -26.84 -15.83
N GLU A 158 -18.33 -27.31 -16.13
CA GLU A 158 -19.56 -26.89 -15.43
C GLU A 158 -19.51 -27.19 -13.93
N SER A 159 -18.88 -28.32 -13.55
CA SER A 159 -18.70 -28.66 -12.14
C SER A 159 -17.82 -27.69 -11.38
N GLU A 160 -16.79 -27.11 -12.00
CA GLU A 160 -15.92 -26.14 -11.40
C GLU A 160 -16.59 -24.74 -11.36
N ILE A 161 -17.33 -24.39 -12.43
CA ILE A 161 -18.17 -23.16 -12.44
C ILE A 161 -19.14 -23.17 -11.26
N ASP A 162 -19.86 -24.29 -11.04
CA ASP A 162 -20.85 -24.37 -9.98
C ASP A 162 -20.23 -24.26 -8.57
N LYS A 163 -19.04 -24.81 -8.37
CA LYS A 163 -18.30 -24.64 -7.12
C LYS A 163 -17.87 -23.18 -6.89
N GLU A 164 -17.37 -22.54 -7.95
CA GLU A 164 -16.82 -21.20 -7.88
C GLU A 164 -17.88 -20.12 -7.58
N ARG A 165 -19.16 -20.35 -7.93
CA ARG A 165 -20.26 -19.45 -7.54
C ARG A 165 -20.25 -19.15 -6.04
N GLY A 166 -20.02 -20.18 -5.23
CA GLY A 166 -19.93 -20.02 -3.76
C GLY A 166 -18.75 -19.17 -3.32
N VAL A 167 -17.59 -19.29 -3.98
CA VAL A 167 -16.38 -18.51 -3.68
C VAL A 167 -16.59 -17.03 -4.01
N ILE A 168 -17.17 -16.73 -5.19
CA ILE A 168 -17.53 -15.35 -5.58
C ILE A 168 -18.51 -14.71 -4.58
N HIS A 169 -19.49 -15.47 -4.10
CA HIS A 169 -20.39 -14.99 -3.06
C HIS A 169 -19.68 -14.62 -1.75
N GLU A 170 -18.71 -15.43 -1.33
CA GLU A 170 -17.95 -15.13 -0.13
C GLU A 170 -17.03 -13.92 -0.33
N GLU A 171 -16.47 -13.76 -1.53
CA GLU A 171 -15.71 -12.55 -1.85
C GLU A 171 -16.58 -11.30 -1.81
N TRP A 172 -17.73 -11.32 -2.47
CA TRP A 172 -18.70 -10.23 -2.41
C TRP A 172 -19.06 -9.88 -0.96
N ARG A 173 -19.31 -10.91 -0.13
CA ARG A 173 -19.63 -10.74 1.30
C ARG A 173 -18.49 -10.09 2.07
N MET A 174 -17.26 -10.49 1.82
CA MET A 174 -16.08 -9.93 2.49
C MET A 174 -15.80 -8.49 2.08
N ARG A 175 -15.96 -8.18 0.79
CA ARG A 175 -15.71 -6.84 0.24
C ARG A 175 -16.86 -5.86 0.46
N SER A 176 -18.06 -6.34 0.82
CA SER A 176 -19.23 -5.49 1.07
C SER A 176 -19.03 -4.64 2.33
N SER A 177 -18.69 -3.37 2.12
CA SER A 177 -18.58 -2.34 3.14
C SER A 177 -19.60 -1.23 2.88
N GLY A 178 -19.82 -0.33 3.86
CA GLY A 178 -20.71 0.81 3.68
C GLY A 178 -20.33 1.67 2.47
N SER A 179 -19.05 1.99 2.31
CA SER A 179 -18.55 2.77 1.17
C SER A 179 -18.72 2.05 -0.16
N MET A 180 -18.51 0.72 -0.19
CA MET A 180 -18.68 -0.07 -1.40
C MET A 180 -20.14 -0.09 -1.85
N ARG A 181 -21.08 -0.33 -0.92
CA ARG A 181 -22.53 -0.32 -1.21
C ARG A 181 -23.00 1.06 -1.66
N ILE A 182 -22.49 2.15 -1.07
CA ILE A 182 -22.76 3.51 -1.53
C ILE A 182 -22.25 3.71 -2.97
N MET A 183 -21.02 3.28 -3.24
CA MET A 183 -20.42 3.40 -4.58
C MET A 183 -21.27 2.67 -5.62
N GLU A 184 -21.61 1.40 -5.40
CA GLU A 184 -22.43 0.60 -6.31
C GLU A 184 -23.79 1.27 -6.62
N ARG A 185 -24.49 1.80 -5.59
CA ARG A 185 -25.78 2.48 -5.78
C ARG A 185 -25.65 3.84 -6.46
N SER A 186 -24.50 4.48 -6.34
CA SER A 186 -24.24 5.83 -6.86
C SER A 186 -23.69 5.84 -8.28
N LEU A 187 -23.00 4.78 -8.72
CA LEU A 187 -22.39 4.71 -10.05
C LEU A 187 -23.34 5.08 -11.21
N PRO A 188 -24.60 4.62 -11.28
CA PRO A 188 -25.52 5.03 -12.36
C PRO A 188 -25.80 6.53 -12.41
N LYS A 189 -25.71 7.22 -11.27
CA LYS A 189 -25.90 8.68 -11.18
C LYS A 189 -24.62 9.45 -11.50
N LEU A 190 -23.45 8.85 -11.18
CA LEU A 190 -22.12 9.41 -11.43
C LEU A 190 -21.74 9.26 -12.93
N TYR A 191 -22.25 8.22 -13.58
CA TYR A 191 -22.02 7.90 -14.98
C TYR A 191 -23.33 7.87 -15.81
N PRO A 192 -24.07 8.97 -15.89
CA PRO A 192 -25.29 8.99 -16.69
C PRO A 192 -24.97 8.66 -18.15
N GLU A 193 -25.79 7.83 -18.77
CA GLU A 193 -25.66 7.41 -20.16
C GLU A 193 -24.35 6.69 -20.52
N SER A 194 -23.64 6.14 -19.52
CA SER A 194 -22.42 5.36 -19.74
C SER A 194 -22.50 3.98 -19.11
N ARG A 195 -21.92 2.98 -19.79
CA ARG A 195 -21.86 1.59 -19.28
C ARG A 195 -21.09 1.48 -17.96
N TYR A 196 -20.14 2.35 -17.66
CA TYR A 196 -19.41 2.36 -16.40
C TYR A 196 -20.33 2.48 -15.18
N GLY A 197 -21.49 3.12 -15.33
CA GLY A 197 -22.50 3.20 -14.28
C GLY A 197 -23.11 1.86 -13.86
N GLU A 198 -22.96 0.81 -14.68
CA GLU A 198 -23.63 -0.48 -14.48
C GLU A 198 -22.70 -1.67 -14.54
N ARG A 199 -21.40 -1.48 -14.69
CA ARG A 199 -20.41 -2.56 -14.94
C ARG A 199 -19.34 -2.62 -13.84
N PHE A 200 -19.79 -2.63 -12.59
CA PHE A 200 -18.88 -2.86 -11.49
C PHE A 200 -18.36 -4.31 -11.51
N PRO A 201 -17.05 -4.58 -11.36
CA PRO A 201 -16.44 -5.89 -11.67
C PRO A 201 -17.03 -7.09 -10.91
N ILE A 202 -17.40 -6.92 -9.64
CA ILE A 202 -18.02 -8.01 -8.85
C ILE A 202 -19.39 -8.44 -9.42
N GLY A 203 -20.03 -7.57 -10.21
CA GLY A 203 -21.27 -7.83 -10.92
C GLY A 203 -22.50 -7.96 -10.03
N LEU A 204 -23.47 -8.71 -10.53
CA LEU A 204 -24.75 -8.94 -9.84
C LEU A 204 -24.82 -10.39 -9.34
N MET A 205 -25.05 -10.58 -8.04
CA MET A 205 -25.20 -11.91 -7.46
C MET A 205 -26.35 -12.70 -8.11
N SER A 206 -27.43 -12.02 -8.54
CA SER A 206 -28.51 -12.66 -9.30
C SER A 206 -28.08 -13.21 -10.66
N VAL A 207 -27.05 -12.62 -11.30
CA VAL A 207 -26.44 -13.18 -12.51
C VAL A 207 -25.51 -14.33 -12.13
N ILE A 208 -24.64 -14.15 -11.14
CA ILE A 208 -23.69 -15.16 -10.66
C ILE A 208 -24.40 -16.46 -10.29
N ASP A 209 -25.59 -16.39 -9.65
CA ASP A 209 -26.37 -17.56 -9.26
C ASP A 209 -27.00 -18.30 -10.43
N ASN A 210 -27.34 -17.60 -11.52
CA ASN A 210 -28.25 -18.13 -12.53
C ASN A 210 -27.68 -18.17 -13.95
N PHE A 211 -26.47 -17.61 -14.21
CA PHE A 211 -25.91 -17.67 -15.56
C PHE A 211 -25.67 -19.10 -16.00
N LYS A 212 -25.88 -19.32 -17.30
CA LYS A 212 -25.59 -20.63 -17.93
C LYS A 212 -24.09 -20.68 -18.29
N PRO A 213 -23.41 -21.82 -18.10
CA PRO A 213 -21.98 -21.96 -18.45
C PRO A 213 -21.62 -21.43 -19.83
N GLN A 214 -22.57 -21.52 -20.80
CA GLN A 214 -22.37 -20.98 -22.15
C GLN A 214 -22.16 -19.44 -22.16
N GLU A 215 -22.77 -18.68 -21.25
CA GLU A 215 -22.57 -17.23 -21.20
C GLU A 215 -21.13 -16.88 -20.85
N LEU A 216 -20.51 -17.65 -19.95
CA LEU A 216 -19.10 -17.48 -19.59
C LEU A 216 -18.19 -17.84 -20.77
N ARG A 217 -18.48 -18.95 -21.47
CA ARG A 217 -17.78 -19.34 -22.72
C ARG A 217 -17.91 -18.27 -23.79
N ASN A 218 -19.11 -17.71 -23.98
CA ASN A 218 -19.37 -16.65 -24.95
C ASN A 218 -18.52 -15.41 -24.66
N TYR A 219 -18.34 -15.03 -23.37
CA TYR A 219 -17.48 -13.92 -22.98
C TYR A 219 -16.02 -14.23 -23.28
N TYR A 220 -15.54 -15.43 -22.90
CA TYR A 220 -14.17 -15.87 -23.13
C TYR A 220 -13.83 -15.91 -24.63
N GLU A 221 -14.59 -16.60 -25.43
CA GLU A 221 -14.38 -16.76 -26.88
C GLU A 221 -14.47 -15.41 -27.64
N LYS A 222 -15.30 -14.50 -27.16
CA LYS A 222 -15.45 -13.15 -27.77
C LYS A 222 -14.28 -12.23 -27.47
N TRP A 223 -13.74 -12.27 -26.24
CA TRP A 223 -12.86 -11.22 -25.75
C TRP A 223 -11.43 -11.67 -25.48
N TYR A 224 -11.18 -12.96 -25.17
CA TYR A 224 -9.82 -13.47 -24.97
C TYR A 224 -9.22 -13.85 -26.31
N ARG A 225 -8.59 -12.89 -26.94
CA ARG A 225 -8.04 -13.04 -28.30
C ARG A 225 -6.72 -12.27 -28.44
N PRO A 226 -5.81 -12.70 -29.34
CA PRO A 226 -4.44 -12.22 -29.41
C PRO A 226 -4.27 -10.70 -29.54
N ASP A 227 -5.13 -10.02 -30.29
CA ASP A 227 -5.02 -8.57 -30.51
C ASP A 227 -5.31 -7.71 -29.27
N LEU A 228 -5.95 -8.31 -28.25
CA LEU A 228 -6.25 -7.69 -26.95
C LEU A 228 -5.34 -8.19 -25.83
N GLN A 229 -4.31 -8.99 -26.14
CA GLN A 229 -3.44 -9.65 -25.18
C GLN A 229 -2.01 -9.15 -25.24
N GLY A 230 -1.39 -8.96 -24.05
CA GLY A 230 0.01 -8.60 -23.91
C GLY A 230 0.73 -9.54 -22.96
N ILE A 231 1.82 -10.15 -23.42
CA ILE A 231 2.72 -10.98 -22.59
C ILE A 231 3.88 -10.12 -22.08
N ILE A 232 4.14 -10.17 -20.79
CA ILE A 232 5.27 -9.47 -20.18
C ILE A 232 6.11 -10.49 -19.41
N VAL A 233 7.40 -10.57 -19.72
CA VAL A 233 8.37 -11.42 -19.02
C VAL A 233 9.56 -10.57 -18.61
N VAL A 234 9.82 -10.51 -17.29
CA VAL A 234 10.95 -9.75 -16.74
C VAL A 234 11.70 -10.64 -15.76
N GLY A 235 13.01 -10.75 -15.88
CA GLY A 235 13.81 -11.51 -14.95
C GLY A 235 15.21 -11.88 -15.44
N ASP A 236 15.89 -12.74 -14.70
CA ASP A 236 17.20 -13.24 -15.02
C ASP A 236 17.11 -14.36 -16.09
N ILE A 237 16.83 -13.95 -17.32
CA ILE A 237 16.45 -14.80 -18.44
C ILE A 237 17.25 -14.43 -19.72
N ASP A 238 17.36 -15.38 -20.63
CA ASP A 238 17.84 -15.13 -21.98
C ASP A 238 16.69 -14.59 -22.84
N VAL A 239 16.79 -13.34 -23.25
CA VAL A 239 15.75 -12.60 -24.01
C VAL A 239 15.46 -13.28 -25.36
N ASP A 240 16.48 -13.76 -26.07
CA ASP A 240 16.30 -14.35 -27.40
C ASP A 240 15.60 -15.72 -27.32
N GLN A 241 15.94 -16.50 -26.28
CA GLN A 241 15.25 -17.79 -26.03
C GLN A 241 13.79 -17.57 -25.66
N ILE A 242 13.50 -16.62 -24.74
CA ILE A 242 12.12 -16.31 -24.36
C ILE A 242 11.32 -15.79 -25.55
N GLU A 243 11.89 -14.90 -26.37
CA GLU A 243 11.21 -14.41 -27.58
C GLU A 243 10.87 -15.54 -28.54
N GLN A 244 11.80 -16.48 -28.76
CA GLN A 244 11.53 -17.63 -29.62
C GLN A 244 10.44 -18.53 -29.03
N ARG A 245 10.47 -18.80 -27.72
CA ARG A 245 9.41 -19.58 -27.04
C ARG A 245 8.05 -18.91 -27.14
N ILE A 246 7.96 -17.58 -26.95
CA ILE A 246 6.72 -16.85 -27.15
C ILE A 246 6.21 -16.99 -28.59
N LYS A 247 7.09 -16.86 -29.59
CA LYS A 247 6.71 -17.06 -30.99
C LYS A 247 6.18 -18.48 -31.25
N ASP A 248 6.85 -19.51 -30.72
CA ASP A 248 6.48 -20.91 -30.92
C ASP A 248 5.14 -21.25 -30.24
N ILE A 249 4.91 -20.76 -29.04
CA ILE A 249 3.74 -21.10 -28.21
C ILE A 249 2.49 -20.28 -28.60
N PHE A 250 2.64 -18.97 -28.83
CA PHE A 250 1.50 -18.06 -28.98
C PHE A 250 1.13 -17.74 -30.43
N SER A 251 2.05 -17.92 -31.42
CA SER A 251 1.71 -17.68 -32.83
C SER A 251 0.62 -18.63 -33.39
N PRO A 252 0.47 -19.88 -32.89
CA PRO A 252 -0.61 -20.77 -33.32
C PRO A 252 -2.02 -20.34 -32.91
N ILE A 253 -2.16 -19.47 -31.88
CA ILE A 253 -3.45 -18.95 -31.44
C ILE A 253 -4.08 -18.14 -32.58
N LYS A 254 -5.30 -18.52 -32.97
CA LYS A 254 -5.97 -17.91 -34.11
C LYS A 254 -6.83 -16.72 -33.69
N MET A 255 -6.80 -15.68 -34.49
CA MET A 255 -7.83 -14.65 -34.42
C MET A 255 -9.20 -15.22 -34.91
N PRO A 256 -10.29 -14.94 -34.17
CA PRO A 256 -11.64 -15.26 -34.66
C PRO A 256 -11.89 -14.63 -36.03
N GLU A 257 -12.47 -15.39 -36.98
CA GLU A 257 -12.74 -14.88 -38.34
C GLU A 257 -13.69 -13.67 -38.36
N ASN A 258 -14.61 -13.58 -37.38
CA ASN A 258 -15.56 -12.49 -37.21
C ASN A 258 -15.33 -11.84 -35.82
N ALA A 259 -14.10 -11.46 -35.54
CA ALA A 259 -13.77 -10.81 -34.28
C ALA A 259 -14.67 -9.58 -34.03
N ALA A 260 -15.29 -9.54 -32.87
CA ALA A 260 -16.08 -8.37 -32.46
C ALA A 260 -15.22 -7.10 -32.43
N ALA A 261 -15.78 -5.96 -32.88
CA ALA A 261 -15.08 -4.71 -32.75
C ALA A 261 -14.79 -4.43 -31.26
N TYR A 262 -13.55 -4.04 -30.96
CA TYR A 262 -13.21 -3.55 -29.63
C TYR A 262 -13.63 -2.08 -29.54
N GLU A 263 -14.55 -1.79 -28.63
CA GLU A 263 -15.10 -0.46 -28.44
C GLU A 263 -14.65 0.13 -27.11
N HIS A 264 -14.19 1.37 -27.13
CA HIS A 264 -14.00 2.18 -25.94
C HIS A 264 -15.36 2.84 -25.60
N TYR A 265 -15.93 2.45 -24.47
CA TYR A 265 -17.21 3.01 -24.06
C TYR A 265 -17.01 4.42 -23.48
N PRO A 266 -17.67 5.45 -24.05
CA PRO A 266 -17.44 6.83 -23.63
C PRO A 266 -18.12 7.13 -22.30
N VAL A 267 -17.55 8.10 -21.58
CA VAL A 267 -18.25 8.83 -20.51
C VAL A 267 -18.64 10.18 -21.08
N PRO A 268 -19.95 10.42 -21.36
CA PRO A 268 -20.40 11.66 -21.95
C PRO A 268 -20.12 12.89 -21.08
N ASP A 269 -19.93 14.03 -21.75
CA ASP A 269 -19.89 15.32 -21.06
C ASP A 269 -21.27 15.66 -20.50
N THR A 270 -21.27 16.23 -19.29
CA THR A 270 -22.50 16.68 -18.63
C THR A 270 -22.61 18.19 -18.71
N LYS A 271 -23.76 18.67 -19.25
CA LYS A 271 -24.07 20.10 -19.37
C LYS A 271 -24.53 20.73 -18.07
N GLN A 272 -24.77 19.94 -17.05
CA GLN A 272 -25.20 20.36 -15.73
C GLN A 272 -24.34 19.65 -14.69
N PRO A 273 -24.01 20.29 -13.57
CA PRO A 273 -23.26 19.64 -12.51
C PRO A 273 -24.05 18.49 -11.86
N ILE A 274 -23.35 17.45 -11.44
CA ILE A 274 -23.92 16.28 -10.76
C ILE A 274 -23.64 16.40 -9.27
N TYR A 275 -24.68 16.31 -8.45
CA TYR A 275 -24.59 16.25 -6.99
C TYR A 275 -25.21 14.94 -6.51
N VAL A 276 -24.41 14.03 -6.00
CA VAL A 276 -24.86 12.75 -5.44
C VAL A 276 -24.57 12.72 -3.95
N VAL A 277 -25.58 12.43 -3.17
CA VAL A 277 -25.46 12.21 -1.72
C VAL A 277 -26.09 10.87 -1.41
N ASP A 278 -25.34 9.97 -0.81
CA ASP A 278 -25.83 8.66 -0.38
C ASP A 278 -25.27 8.30 1.00
N LYS A 279 -25.91 7.36 1.69
CA LYS A 279 -25.59 7.00 3.06
C LYS A 279 -25.72 5.50 3.31
N ASP A 280 -24.97 5.00 4.27
CA ASP A 280 -25.01 3.60 4.69
C ASP A 280 -24.75 3.48 6.20
N LYS A 281 -25.36 2.50 6.85
CA LYS A 281 -25.24 2.31 8.31
C LYS A 281 -23.81 1.95 8.73
N GLU A 282 -23.04 1.33 7.83
CA GLU A 282 -21.66 0.93 8.06
C GLU A 282 -20.64 1.91 7.41
N GLN A 283 -21.09 3.08 6.96
CA GLN A 283 -20.19 4.16 6.58
C GLN A 283 -19.62 4.81 7.84
N ALA A 284 -18.28 4.82 7.96
CA ALA A 284 -17.62 5.27 9.19
C ALA A 284 -17.63 6.79 9.38
N ALA A 285 -17.48 7.56 8.30
CA ALA A 285 -17.38 9.03 8.34
C ALA A 285 -17.99 9.64 7.09
N GLY A 286 -18.36 10.92 7.18
CA GLY A 286 -18.69 11.70 6.00
C GLY A 286 -17.45 11.91 5.13
N VAL A 287 -17.60 11.66 3.83
CA VAL A 287 -16.56 11.88 2.82
C VAL A 287 -17.17 12.64 1.66
N LEU A 288 -16.49 13.67 1.19
CA LEU A 288 -16.83 14.39 -0.02
C LEU A 288 -15.72 14.17 -1.08
N GLN A 289 -16.17 13.91 -2.29
CA GLN A 289 -15.30 13.88 -3.48
C GLN A 289 -15.82 14.88 -4.49
N VAL A 290 -14.94 15.66 -5.06
CA VAL A 290 -15.26 16.64 -6.12
C VAL A 290 -14.44 16.28 -7.35
N PHE A 291 -15.06 16.28 -8.51
CA PHE A 291 -14.41 15.94 -9.76
C PHE A 291 -14.68 17.00 -10.83
N PHE A 292 -13.61 17.44 -11.46
CA PHE A 292 -13.63 18.23 -12.68
C PHE A 292 -13.25 17.31 -13.85
N LYS A 293 -14.26 16.77 -14.52
CA LYS A 293 -14.05 15.80 -15.59
C LYS A 293 -13.41 16.42 -16.83
N SER A 294 -12.53 15.72 -17.48
CA SER A 294 -11.90 16.06 -18.75
C SER A 294 -11.69 14.82 -19.62
N ASP A 295 -11.56 15.01 -20.90
CA ASP A 295 -11.12 13.91 -21.78
C ASP A 295 -9.68 13.55 -21.49
N PRO A 296 -9.30 12.27 -21.63
CA PRO A 296 -7.92 11.83 -21.58
C PRO A 296 -7.06 12.54 -22.61
N LEU A 297 -5.75 12.51 -22.43
CA LEU A 297 -4.81 13.06 -23.42
C LEU A 297 -5.04 12.44 -24.80
N PRO A 298 -5.13 13.26 -25.87
CA PRO A 298 -5.28 12.76 -27.23
C PRO A 298 -4.12 11.81 -27.63
N ASP A 299 -4.41 10.84 -28.51
CA ASP A 299 -3.43 9.84 -28.95
C ASP A 299 -2.19 10.45 -29.62
N GLU A 300 -2.33 11.63 -30.25
CA GLU A 300 -1.22 12.38 -30.84
C GLU A 300 -0.21 12.87 -29.80
N ILE A 301 -0.68 13.11 -28.56
CA ILE A 301 0.13 13.60 -27.43
C ILE A 301 0.70 12.45 -26.62
N ARG A 302 -0.07 11.35 -26.47
CA ARG A 302 0.36 10.18 -25.71
C ARG A 302 1.71 9.65 -26.25
N GLY A 303 2.60 9.28 -25.35
CA GLY A 303 3.93 8.77 -25.69
C GLY A 303 4.91 9.81 -26.24
N THR A 304 4.62 11.11 -26.12
CA THR A 304 5.51 12.19 -26.59
C THR A 304 6.11 12.99 -25.42
N MET A 305 7.08 13.83 -25.70
CA MET A 305 7.63 14.79 -24.74
C MET A 305 6.54 15.72 -24.14
N ALA A 306 5.52 16.08 -24.92
CA ALA A 306 4.43 16.93 -24.45
C ALA A 306 3.59 16.26 -23.36
N GLN A 307 3.43 14.94 -23.40
CA GLN A 307 2.79 14.21 -22.32
C GLN A 307 3.55 14.39 -20.99
N TYR A 308 4.88 14.26 -21.01
CA TYR A 308 5.70 14.47 -19.81
C TYR A 308 5.59 15.91 -19.28
N GLN A 309 5.60 16.90 -20.17
CA GLN A 309 5.45 18.29 -19.78
C GLN A 309 4.09 18.58 -19.13
N ILE A 310 3.00 18.06 -19.72
CA ILE A 310 1.64 18.23 -19.19
C ILE A 310 1.48 17.52 -17.84
N LYS A 311 1.89 16.26 -17.76
CA LYS A 311 1.84 15.48 -16.49
C LYS A 311 2.65 16.18 -15.40
N PHE A 312 3.85 16.60 -15.69
CA PHE A 312 4.71 17.32 -14.75
C PHE A 312 4.04 18.59 -14.19
N MET A 313 3.41 19.40 -15.06
CA MET A 313 2.69 20.59 -14.61
C MET A 313 1.46 20.27 -13.77
N ILE A 314 0.72 19.23 -14.15
CA ILE A 314 -0.45 18.76 -13.40
C ILE A 314 -0.02 18.32 -12.01
N GLU A 315 1.00 17.49 -11.90
CA GLU A 315 1.53 16.99 -10.61
C GLU A 315 1.99 18.16 -9.73
N LEU A 316 2.81 19.06 -10.23
CA LEU A 316 3.25 20.23 -9.47
C LEU A 316 2.06 21.09 -9.00
N GLY A 317 1.04 21.27 -9.85
CA GLY A 317 -0.18 22.00 -9.48
C GLY A 317 -0.98 21.30 -8.38
N CYS A 318 -1.12 19.98 -8.47
CA CYS A 318 -1.79 19.17 -7.45
C CYS A 318 -1.05 19.22 -6.11
N ASP A 319 0.27 19.13 -6.13
CA ASP A 319 1.12 19.20 -4.93
C ASP A 319 0.98 20.55 -4.22
N VAL A 320 1.06 21.65 -4.98
CA VAL A 320 0.92 23.00 -4.42
C VAL A 320 -0.46 23.19 -3.77
N ILE A 321 -1.54 22.73 -4.41
CA ILE A 321 -2.88 22.87 -3.84
C ILE A 321 -3.05 21.98 -2.62
N SER A 322 -2.57 20.73 -2.68
CA SER A 322 -2.61 19.81 -1.54
C SER A 322 -1.86 20.37 -0.33
N ALA A 323 -0.70 21.01 -0.54
CA ALA A 323 0.05 21.67 0.51
C ALA A 323 -0.75 22.84 1.13
N ARG A 324 -1.42 23.68 0.33
CA ARG A 324 -2.29 24.74 0.85
C ARG A 324 -3.48 24.21 1.63
N LEU A 325 -4.11 23.15 1.16
CA LEU A 325 -5.21 22.48 1.88
C LEU A 325 -4.72 21.91 3.22
N ASN A 326 -3.51 21.34 3.25
CA ASN A 326 -2.88 20.86 4.49
C ASN A 326 -2.61 22.03 5.47
N GLU A 327 -2.13 23.18 4.99
CA GLU A 327 -1.96 24.37 5.83
C GLU A 327 -3.28 24.89 6.43
N LEU A 328 -4.40 24.77 5.67
CA LEU A 328 -5.70 25.16 6.19
C LEU A 328 -6.11 24.28 7.37
N THR A 329 -5.75 23.00 7.40
CA THR A 329 -6.07 22.11 8.54
C THR A 329 -5.45 22.59 9.85
N GLN A 330 -4.38 23.37 9.80
CA GLN A 330 -3.71 23.91 11.00
C GLN A 330 -4.47 25.10 11.62
N LYS A 331 -5.51 25.61 10.97
CA LYS A 331 -6.36 26.68 11.53
C LYS A 331 -7.43 26.07 12.45
N ALA A 332 -7.61 26.68 13.61
CA ALA A 332 -8.56 26.17 14.62
C ALA A 332 -10.01 26.11 14.12
N ASP A 333 -10.39 26.99 13.20
CA ASP A 333 -11.73 27.09 12.60
C ASP A 333 -11.88 26.29 11.29
N CYS A 334 -10.88 25.53 10.87
CA CYS A 334 -10.92 24.72 9.67
C CYS A 334 -12.09 23.71 9.73
N PRO A 335 -13.00 23.71 8.73
CA PRO A 335 -14.18 22.84 8.77
C PRO A 335 -13.91 21.39 8.31
N PHE A 336 -12.70 21.06 7.90
CA PHE A 336 -12.29 19.70 7.51
C PHE A 336 -11.04 19.25 8.25
N SER A 337 -10.88 17.95 8.36
CA SER A 337 -9.73 17.31 9.03
C SER A 337 -8.62 16.94 8.05
N ALA A 338 -8.99 16.68 6.80
CA ALA A 338 -8.06 16.41 5.72
C ALA A 338 -8.69 16.81 4.38
N ALA A 339 -7.88 17.25 3.44
CA ALA A 339 -8.25 17.38 2.04
C ALA A 339 -7.00 17.20 1.16
N GLY A 340 -7.18 16.63 -0.01
CA GLY A 340 -6.12 16.41 -0.99
C GLY A 340 -6.62 16.66 -2.41
N PHE A 341 -5.69 16.96 -3.31
CA PHE A 341 -5.96 17.24 -4.71
C PHE A 341 -5.12 16.33 -5.60
N SER A 342 -5.71 15.74 -6.62
CA SER A 342 -5.04 14.79 -7.51
C SER A 342 -5.61 14.84 -8.93
N TYR A 343 -4.90 14.25 -9.88
CA TYR A 343 -5.38 14.02 -11.24
C TYR A 343 -5.23 12.54 -11.57
N ASP A 344 -6.33 11.92 -11.97
CA ASP A 344 -6.38 10.50 -12.35
C ASP A 344 -7.60 10.22 -13.23
N ASN A 345 -7.83 8.97 -13.55
CA ASN A 345 -9.08 8.54 -14.18
C ASN A 345 -10.30 8.94 -13.33
N TYR A 346 -11.40 9.30 -14.00
CA TYR A 346 -12.65 9.59 -13.31
C TYR A 346 -13.23 8.30 -12.71
N ILE A 347 -13.06 8.14 -11.41
CA ILE A 347 -13.51 7.02 -10.56
C ILE A 347 -13.01 5.66 -11.09
N VAL A 348 -13.72 5.05 -12.04
CA VAL A 348 -13.43 3.70 -12.56
C VAL A 348 -13.23 3.65 -14.09
N SER A 349 -13.35 4.76 -14.80
CA SER A 349 -13.33 4.78 -16.26
C SER A 349 -12.00 5.22 -16.84
N LYS A 350 -11.47 4.50 -17.83
CA LYS A 350 -10.26 4.91 -18.58
C LYS A 350 -10.53 5.85 -19.74
N THR A 351 -11.79 6.13 -20.04
CA THR A 351 -12.22 7.01 -21.13
C THR A 351 -12.58 8.44 -20.67
N LYS A 352 -12.39 8.72 -19.39
CA LYS A 352 -12.56 10.04 -18.78
C LYS A 352 -11.58 10.23 -17.64
N ASP A 353 -10.87 11.33 -17.62
CA ASP A 353 -10.00 11.76 -16.52
C ASP A 353 -10.70 12.79 -15.65
N ALA A 354 -10.15 13.06 -14.48
CA ALA A 354 -10.61 14.14 -13.62
C ALA A 354 -9.49 14.74 -12.76
N LEU A 355 -9.52 16.06 -12.59
CA LEU A 355 -8.94 16.67 -11.40
C LEU A 355 -9.90 16.40 -10.24
N SER A 356 -9.40 15.80 -9.18
CA SER A 356 -10.18 15.26 -8.08
C SER A 356 -9.80 15.91 -6.76
N VAL A 357 -10.79 16.16 -5.90
CA VAL A 357 -10.57 16.62 -4.54
C VAL A 357 -11.23 15.65 -3.58
N TYR A 358 -10.46 15.12 -2.64
CA TYR A 358 -10.94 14.35 -1.53
C TYR A 358 -11.02 15.24 -0.29
N ILE A 359 -12.14 15.23 0.41
CA ILE A 359 -12.36 16.04 1.62
C ILE A 359 -12.92 15.14 2.72
N LEU A 360 -12.34 15.24 3.91
CA LEU A 360 -12.84 14.65 5.14
C LEU A 360 -13.41 15.76 6.05
N PRO A 361 -14.70 16.09 5.95
CA PRO A 361 -15.30 17.13 6.75
C PRO A 361 -15.29 16.82 8.24
N LYS A 362 -15.23 17.83 9.09
CA LYS A 362 -15.55 17.68 10.50
C LYS A 362 -17.05 17.43 10.65
N PRO A 363 -17.53 16.68 11.65
CA PRO A 363 -18.95 16.32 11.79
C PRO A 363 -19.87 17.54 11.71
N GLY A 364 -20.85 17.51 10.81
CA GLY A 364 -21.82 18.56 10.57
C GLY A 364 -21.28 19.82 9.89
N LYS A 365 -20.03 19.77 9.35
CA LYS A 365 -19.37 20.88 8.66
C LYS A 365 -19.18 20.65 7.15
N ASP A 366 -19.97 19.77 6.57
CA ASP A 366 -19.78 19.29 5.20
C ASP A 366 -19.86 20.41 4.15
N ALA A 367 -20.92 21.25 4.20
CA ALA A 367 -21.08 22.36 3.28
C ALA A 367 -19.99 23.44 3.49
N GLU A 368 -19.61 23.71 4.74
CA GLU A 368 -18.55 24.65 5.07
C GLU A 368 -17.19 24.12 4.61
N ALA A 369 -16.95 22.80 4.75
CA ALA A 369 -15.73 22.15 4.27
C ALA A 369 -15.61 22.23 2.74
N LEU A 370 -16.68 21.89 2.03
CA LEU A 370 -16.72 22.03 0.59
C LEU A 370 -16.52 23.50 0.16
N ASN A 371 -17.17 24.43 0.82
CA ASN A 371 -17.00 25.85 0.53
C ASN A 371 -15.54 26.31 0.75
N ALA A 372 -14.92 25.94 1.86
CA ALA A 372 -13.52 26.33 2.17
C ALA A 372 -12.54 25.79 1.14
N VAL A 373 -12.69 24.53 0.74
CA VAL A 373 -11.83 23.90 -0.28
C VAL A 373 -12.05 24.54 -1.64
N MET A 374 -13.31 24.75 -2.04
CA MET A 374 -13.64 25.44 -3.30
C MET A 374 -13.14 26.89 -3.32
N GLN A 375 -13.16 27.61 -2.19
CA GLN A 375 -12.54 28.92 -2.10
C GLN A 375 -11.04 28.89 -2.38
N GLU A 376 -10.31 27.85 -1.93
CA GLU A 376 -8.88 27.75 -2.24
C GLU A 376 -8.63 27.55 -3.74
N LEU A 377 -9.45 26.74 -4.41
CA LEU A 377 -9.40 26.60 -5.87
C LEU A 377 -9.73 27.91 -6.58
N VAL A 378 -10.73 28.66 -6.09
CA VAL A 378 -11.05 30.00 -6.60
C VAL A 378 -9.92 30.98 -6.36
N ARG A 379 -9.21 30.92 -5.22
CA ARG A 379 -8.02 31.71 -4.93
C ARG A 379 -6.91 31.46 -5.95
N VAL A 380 -6.64 30.19 -6.26
CA VAL A 380 -5.66 29.82 -7.30
C VAL A 380 -6.09 30.34 -8.67
N SER A 381 -7.38 30.22 -9.02
CA SER A 381 -7.90 30.76 -10.28
C SER A 381 -7.77 32.29 -10.38
N GLN A 382 -7.94 33.03 -9.26
CA GLN A 382 -7.85 34.49 -9.22
C GLN A 382 -6.39 35.01 -9.20
N HIS A 383 -5.50 34.35 -8.47
CA HIS A 383 -4.17 34.85 -8.12
C HIS A 383 -3.03 33.95 -8.58
N GLY A 384 -3.34 32.69 -8.97
CA GLY A 384 -2.35 31.69 -9.33
C GLY A 384 -1.60 31.10 -8.13
N VAL A 385 -0.56 30.31 -8.44
CA VAL A 385 0.40 29.77 -7.47
C VAL A 385 1.58 30.74 -7.31
N THR A 386 2.33 30.65 -6.22
CA THR A 386 3.55 31.44 -6.03
C THR A 386 4.78 30.73 -6.61
N GLU A 387 5.83 31.47 -6.93
CA GLU A 387 7.09 30.87 -7.40
C GLU A 387 7.75 29.99 -6.34
N THR A 388 7.67 30.38 -5.07
CA THR A 388 8.29 29.65 -3.98
C THR A 388 7.61 28.31 -3.69
N GLU A 389 6.28 28.22 -3.80
CA GLU A 389 5.55 26.96 -3.75
C GLU A 389 5.94 26.02 -4.89
N LEU A 390 5.97 26.57 -6.12
CA LEU A 390 6.31 25.82 -7.30
C LEU A 390 7.76 25.31 -7.28
N LEU A 391 8.70 26.10 -6.78
CA LEU A 391 10.10 25.67 -6.61
C LEU A 391 10.20 24.51 -5.62
N ARG A 392 9.47 24.54 -4.51
CA ARG A 392 9.45 23.43 -3.54
C ARG A 392 8.84 22.15 -4.13
N ALA A 393 7.68 22.25 -4.77
CA ALA A 393 7.05 21.09 -5.44
C ALA A 393 7.97 20.48 -6.48
N ARG A 394 8.64 21.34 -7.29
CA ARG A 394 9.62 20.91 -8.27
C ARG A 394 10.83 20.21 -7.63
N ASP A 395 11.39 20.77 -6.58
CA ASP A 395 12.56 20.22 -5.91
C ASP A 395 12.21 18.88 -5.23
N GLU A 396 10.99 18.75 -4.65
CA GLU A 396 10.47 17.50 -4.11
C GLU A 396 10.32 16.43 -5.21
N TYR A 397 9.66 16.76 -6.31
CA TYR A 397 9.49 15.85 -7.45
C TYR A 397 10.84 15.36 -7.99
N MET A 398 11.79 16.27 -8.19
CA MET A 398 13.13 15.93 -8.69
C MET A 398 13.90 15.06 -7.72
N SER A 399 13.77 15.27 -6.41
CA SER A 399 14.46 14.44 -5.42
C SER A 399 14.00 12.98 -5.47
N GLN A 400 12.72 12.75 -5.74
CA GLN A 400 12.16 11.40 -5.91
C GLN A 400 12.67 10.73 -7.20
N ILE A 401 12.65 11.45 -8.32
CA ILE A 401 13.17 10.93 -9.60
C ILE A 401 14.68 10.65 -9.51
N GLU A 402 15.45 11.54 -8.88
CA GLU A 402 16.90 11.34 -8.64
C GLU A 402 17.16 10.08 -7.81
N LYS A 403 16.36 9.84 -6.79
CA LYS A 403 16.44 8.61 -5.96
C LYS A 403 16.23 7.34 -6.80
N ILE A 404 15.23 7.33 -7.68
CA ILE A 404 14.95 6.20 -8.58
C ILE A 404 16.10 6.03 -9.58
N TYR A 405 16.55 7.11 -10.21
CA TYR A 405 17.65 7.10 -11.17
C TYR A 405 18.96 6.60 -10.58
N ASN A 406 19.31 7.05 -9.39
CA ASN A 406 20.54 6.63 -8.72
C ASN A 406 20.53 5.13 -8.37
N ASN A 407 19.34 4.55 -8.16
CA ASN A 407 19.16 3.12 -7.87
C ASN A 407 18.74 2.28 -9.10
N ARG A 408 18.86 2.80 -10.32
CA ARG A 408 18.35 2.17 -11.55
C ARG A 408 18.92 0.79 -11.84
N ASP A 409 20.19 0.55 -11.49
CA ASP A 409 20.87 -0.73 -11.70
C ASP A 409 20.54 -1.79 -10.62
N LYS A 410 19.74 -1.41 -9.62
CA LYS A 410 19.35 -2.24 -8.46
C LYS A 410 17.83 -2.34 -8.30
N GLN A 411 17.08 -2.15 -9.39
CA GLN A 411 15.64 -2.30 -9.40
C GLN A 411 15.22 -3.77 -9.52
N TYR A 412 14.20 -4.14 -8.77
CA TYR A 412 13.59 -5.47 -8.86
C TYR A 412 12.69 -5.58 -10.09
N ASN A 413 12.35 -6.81 -10.50
CA ASN A 413 11.41 -7.07 -11.60
C ASN A 413 10.10 -6.29 -11.44
N SER A 414 9.60 -6.18 -10.21
CA SER A 414 8.37 -5.44 -9.86
C SER A 414 8.40 -3.95 -10.19
N PHE A 415 9.56 -3.34 -10.40
CA PHE A 415 9.69 -1.95 -10.84
C PHE A 415 9.33 -1.77 -12.33
N TYR A 416 9.74 -2.70 -13.18
CA TYR A 416 9.59 -2.59 -14.63
C TYR A 416 8.22 -3.05 -15.12
N ILE A 417 7.67 -4.10 -14.52
CA ILE A 417 6.45 -4.76 -14.98
C ILE A 417 5.25 -3.81 -15.09
N PRO A 418 4.93 -2.98 -14.07
CA PRO A 418 3.80 -2.05 -14.17
C PRO A 418 3.94 -1.04 -15.31
N GLN A 419 5.16 -0.66 -15.67
CA GLN A 419 5.42 0.26 -16.79
C GLN A 419 5.01 -0.39 -18.12
N TYR A 420 5.37 -1.65 -18.33
CA TYR A 420 5.02 -2.39 -19.56
C TYR A 420 3.54 -2.76 -19.61
N VAL A 421 2.95 -3.11 -18.47
CA VAL A 421 1.51 -3.34 -18.36
C VAL A 421 0.73 -2.07 -18.75
N ARG A 422 1.09 -0.91 -18.20
CA ARG A 422 0.44 0.36 -18.53
C ARG A 422 0.71 0.81 -19.97
N HIS A 423 1.93 0.60 -20.49
CA HIS A 423 2.21 0.86 -21.88
C HIS A 423 1.31 0.02 -22.80
N PHE A 424 1.13 -1.26 -22.49
CA PHE A 424 0.25 -2.13 -23.27
C PHE A 424 -1.22 -1.69 -23.15
N LEU A 425 -1.73 -1.49 -21.94
CA LEU A 425 -3.15 -1.23 -21.69
C LEU A 425 -3.57 0.18 -22.09
N GLU A 426 -2.74 1.19 -21.84
CA GLU A 426 -3.10 2.61 -21.89
C GLU A 426 -2.27 3.43 -22.89
N GLY A 427 -1.20 2.85 -23.45
CA GLY A 427 -0.28 3.58 -24.32
C GLY A 427 0.63 4.58 -23.58
N GLU A 428 0.82 4.39 -22.26
CA GLU A 428 1.73 5.20 -21.47
C GLU A 428 3.18 5.07 -21.99
N PRO A 429 3.97 6.17 -22.04
CA PRO A 429 5.34 6.08 -22.50
C PRO A 429 6.19 5.28 -21.51
N THR A 430 7.11 4.49 -22.02
CA THR A 430 8.09 3.75 -21.24
C THR A 430 9.49 3.86 -21.83
N PRO A 431 10.11 5.05 -21.83
CA PRO A 431 11.42 5.26 -22.47
C PRO A 431 12.59 4.78 -21.59
N GLY A 432 12.30 4.33 -20.36
CA GLY A 432 13.28 3.96 -19.34
C GLY A 432 13.72 5.13 -18.47
N ILE A 433 14.11 4.82 -17.23
CA ILE A 433 14.41 5.81 -16.20
C ILE A 433 15.55 6.77 -16.58
N GLU A 434 16.52 6.33 -17.38
CA GLU A 434 17.61 7.19 -17.85
C GLU A 434 17.08 8.34 -18.71
N VAL A 435 16.15 8.04 -19.63
CA VAL A 435 15.52 9.04 -20.49
C VAL A 435 14.54 9.90 -19.68
N GLU A 436 13.76 9.30 -18.80
CA GLU A 436 12.83 10.03 -17.92
C GLU A 436 13.57 11.04 -17.04
N TYR A 437 14.66 10.61 -16.40
CA TYR A 437 15.50 11.51 -15.60
C TYR A 437 16.02 12.69 -16.41
N GLN A 438 16.52 12.46 -17.64
CA GLN A 438 16.97 13.53 -18.53
C GLN A 438 15.83 14.49 -18.90
N ILE A 439 14.63 13.96 -19.16
CA ILE A 439 13.44 14.76 -19.45
C ILE A 439 13.12 15.67 -18.25
N TYR A 440 12.97 15.12 -17.06
CA TYR A 440 12.63 15.90 -15.87
C TYR A 440 13.74 16.87 -15.47
N GLN A 441 15.01 16.48 -15.63
CA GLN A 441 16.13 17.39 -15.43
C GLN A 441 16.06 18.58 -16.41
N ALA A 442 15.74 18.35 -17.68
CA ALA A 442 15.54 19.42 -18.64
C ALA A 442 14.33 20.31 -18.28
N LEU A 443 13.20 19.72 -17.90
CA LEU A 443 12.01 20.47 -17.48
C LEU A 443 12.25 21.36 -16.25
N THR A 444 13.07 20.89 -15.32
CA THR A 444 13.37 21.65 -14.10
C THR A 444 14.47 22.70 -14.27
N THR A 445 15.42 22.49 -15.18
CA THR A 445 16.57 23.41 -15.35
C THR A 445 16.43 24.36 -16.52
N GLN A 446 15.74 23.96 -17.60
CA GLN A 446 15.64 24.73 -18.84
C GLN A 446 14.30 25.46 -18.99
N VAL A 447 13.24 24.98 -18.32
CA VAL A 447 11.94 25.65 -18.35
C VAL A 447 11.89 26.72 -17.26
N PRO A 448 11.70 28.00 -17.60
CA PRO A 448 11.56 29.06 -16.61
C PRO A 448 10.38 28.82 -15.68
N VAL A 449 10.56 29.04 -14.37
CA VAL A 449 9.50 28.89 -13.35
C VAL A 449 8.25 29.71 -13.70
N ALA A 450 8.43 30.90 -14.24
CA ALA A 450 7.33 31.76 -14.68
C ALA A 450 6.46 31.11 -15.76
N MET A 451 7.02 30.26 -16.62
CA MET A 451 6.25 29.56 -17.67
C MET A 451 5.49 28.34 -17.11
N LEU A 452 6.11 27.58 -16.19
CA LEU A 452 5.42 26.52 -15.45
C LEU A 452 4.24 27.10 -14.67
N LYS A 453 4.47 28.21 -13.97
CA LYS A 453 3.44 28.95 -13.26
C LYS A 453 2.29 29.36 -14.17
N GLN A 454 2.59 29.94 -15.34
CA GLN A 454 1.56 30.34 -16.30
C GLN A 454 0.71 29.15 -16.76
N GLY A 455 1.33 28.00 -17.08
CA GLY A 455 0.61 26.79 -17.48
C GLY A 455 -0.31 26.26 -16.40
N ILE A 456 0.16 26.24 -15.14
CA ILE A 456 -0.63 25.82 -13.97
C ILE A 456 -1.78 26.80 -13.73
N ASP A 457 -1.52 28.12 -13.75
CA ASP A 457 -2.56 29.13 -13.56
C ASP A 457 -3.65 29.03 -14.64
N GLU A 458 -3.28 28.79 -15.89
CA GLU A 458 -4.23 28.59 -17.00
C GLU A 458 -5.06 27.32 -16.82
N MET A 459 -4.43 26.22 -16.37
CA MET A 459 -5.12 24.96 -16.09
C MET A 459 -6.24 25.14 -15.05
N PHE A 460 -6.01 25.90 -13.98
CA PHE A 460 -7.00 26.12 -12.93
C PHE A 460 -8.07 27.13 -13.31
N LYS A 461 -7.78 28.09 -14.19
CA LYS A 461 -8.78 29.03 -14.69
C LYS A 461 -9.85 28.39 -15.57
N GLU A 462 -9.55 27.27 -16.18
CA GLU A 462 -10.46 26.59 -17.12
C GLU A 462 -11.40 25.60 -16.43
N ASN A 463 -11.27 25.34 -15.12
CA ASN A 463 -12.15 24.44 -14.40
C ASN A 463 -13.53 25.09 -14.18
N SER A 464 -14.56 24.50 -14.80
CA SER A 464 -15.94 24.93 -14.67
C SER A 464 -16.67 24.16 -13.57
N THR A 465 -17.50 24.86 -12.81
CA THR A 465 -18.45 24.25 -11.87
C THR A 465 -19.85 24.09 -12.47
N GLU A 466 -20.05 24.44 -13.75
CA GLU A 466 -21.31 24.38 -14.46
C GLU A 466 -21.44 23.14 -15.35
N GLU A 467 -20.33 22.73 -15.98
CA GLU A 467 -20.26 21.58 -16.88
C GLU A 467 -19.18 20.60 -16.41
N ASN A 468 -19.37 19.30 -16.62
CA ASN A 468 -18.41 18.26 -16.26
C ASN A 468 -17.94 18.29 -14.80
N PHE A 469 -18.79 18.80 -13.92
CA PHE A 469 -18.52 18.95 -12.50
C PHE A 469 -19.37 17.99 -11.68
N VAL A 470 -18.73 17.28 -10.73
CA VAL A 470 -19.40 16.29 -9.90
C VAL A 470 -19.03 16.50 -8.44
N VAL A 471 -20.02 16.46 -7.57
CA VAL A 471 -19.84 16.37 -6.12
C VAL A 471 -20.49 15.09 -5.63
N PHE A 472 -19.71 14.23 -5.01
CA PHE A 472 -20.16 12.96 -4.47
C PHE A 472 -19.90 12.89 -2.97
N GLY A 473 -21.00 12.76 -2.20
CA GLY A 473 -20.97 12.65 -0.74
C GLY A 473 -21.38 11.25 -0.27
N MET A 474 -20.55 10.63 0.57
CA MET A 474 -20.81 9.35 1.22
C MET A 474 -20.92 9.57 2.73
N TYR A 475 -22.01 9.12 3.35
CA TYR A 475 -22.32 9.48 4.73
C TYR A 475 -22.78 8.32 5.60
N PRO A 476 -22.56 8.41 6.93
CA PRO A 476 -23.19 7.51 7.87
C PRO A 476 -24.72 7.64 7.87
N ASP A 477 -25.47 6.53 7.74
CA ASP A 477 -26.91 6.48 8.00
C ASP A 477 -27.17 6.25 9.49
N LYS A 478 -27.10 7.30 10.27
CA LYS A 478 -27.15 7.27 11.72
C LYS A 478 -28.04 8.34 12.27
N GLU A 479 -28.83 8.00 13.30
CA GLU A 479 -29.64 8.97 14.03
C GLU A 479 -28.75 10.08 14.63
N GLY A 480 -29.16 11.34 14.39
CA GLY A 480 -28.42 12.52 14.84
C GLY A 480 -27.24 12.94 13.95
N TYR A 481 -26.90 12.19 12.89
CA TYR A 481 -25.92 12.64 11.90
C TYR A 481 -26.61 13.51 10.84
N ALA A 482 -26.18 14.76 10.73
CA ALA A 482 -26.74 15.71 9.77
C ALA A 482 -26.14 15.50 8.37
N VAL A 483 -26.77 14.66 7.56
CA VAL A 483 -26.37 14.46 6.16
C VAL A 483 -26.74 15.72 5.35
N PRO A 484 -25.81 16.37 4.62
CA PRO A 484 -26.11 17.54 3.81
C PRO A 484 -27.03 17.16 2.64
N THR A 485 -27.87 18.10 2.22
CA THR A 485 -28.62 17.93 0.97
C THR A 485 -27.75 18.30 -0.25
N ALA A 486 -28.07 17.75 -1.41
CA ALA A 486 -27.44 18.13 -2.67
C ALA A 486 -27.53 19.66 -2.92
N ASP A 487 -28.67 20.29 -2.56
CA ASP A 487 -28.87 21.74 -2.69
C ASP A 487 -27.94 22.53 -1.74
N ALA A 488 -27.69 22.04 -0.52
CA ALA A 488 -26.75 22.67 0.42
C ALA A 488 -25.31 22.64 -0.12
N LEU A 489 -24.89 21.51 -0.69
CA LEU A 489 -23.59 21.36 -1.32
C LEU A 489 -23.47 22.26 -2.56
N LYS A 490 -24.50 22.33 -3.37
CA LYS A 490 -24.58 23.24 -4.53
C LYS A 490 -24.43 24.70 -4.10
N GLN A 491 -25.17 25.13 -3.09
CA GLN A 491 -25.05 26.48 -2.55
C GLN A 491 -23.65 26.80 -2.03
N ALA A 492 -23.01 25.84 -1.39
CA ALA A 492 -21.62 25.99 -0.90
C ALA A 492 -20.65 26.26 -2.07
N VAL A 493 -20.76 25.51 -3.17
CA VAL A 493 -19.96 25.71 -4.39
C VAL A 493 -20.26 27.09 -5.02
N GLU A 494 -21.55 27.46 -5.16
CA GLU A 494 -21.93 28.74 -5.73
C GLU A 494 -21.48 29.94 -4.88
N GLN A 495 -21.46 29.82 -3.58
CA GLN A 495 -20.93 30.86 -2.68
C GLN A 495 -19.42 31.00 -2.82
N ALA A 496 -18.67 29.87 -2.88
CA ALA A 496 -17.24 29.88 -3.09
C ALA A 496 -16.87 30.55 -4.42
N ALA A 497 -17.59 30.24 -5.51
CA ALA A 497 -17.35 30.80 -6.84
C ALA A 497 -17.51 32.34 -6.89
N LYS A 498 -18.33 32.92 -6.00
CA LYS A 498 -18.53 34.36 -5.91
C LYS A 498 -17.58 35.08 -4.95
N ALA A 499 -16.73 34.32 -4.24
CA ALA A 499 -15.85 34.88 -3.25
C ALA A 499 -14.73 35.73 -3.90
N LYS A 500 -14.48 36.91 -3.31
CA LYS A 500 -13.30 37.71 -3.63
C LYS A 500 -12.26 37.43 -2.55
N LEU A 501 -11.16 36.82 -2.94
CA LEU A 501 -10.18 36.29 -2.03
C LEU A 501 -8.88 37.07 -2.13
N GLU A 502 -8.18 37.21 -1.02
CA GLU A 502 -6.82 37.73 -0.98
C GLU A 502 -5.85 36.71 -1.60
N ALA A 503 -4.77 37.20 -2.21
CA ALA A 503 -3.72 36.31 -2.72
C ALA A 503 -3.10 35.50 -1.58
N TYR A 504 -2.71 34.27 -1.88
CA TYR A 504 -1.99 33.44 -0.93
C TYR A 504 -0.61 34.05 -0.62
N VAL A 505 -0.24 34.06 0.66
CA VAL A 505 1.06 34.52 1.14
C VAL A 505 1.85 33.31 1.64
N ASP A 506 2.92 32.99 0.93
CA ASP A 506 3.78 31.87 1.29
C ASP A 506 4.78 32.26 2.39
N ASN A 507 4.42 31.93 3.62
CA ASN A 507 5.29 32.17 4.78
C ASN A 507 6.33 31.05 4.89
N VAL A 508 7.58 31.36 4.56
CA VAL A 508 8.71 30.43 4.66
C VAL A 508 9.67 30.86 5.75
N LYS A 509 9.97 29.96 6.68
CA LYS A 509 10.94 30.19 7.75
C LYS A 509 12.36 29.88 7.29
N ASN A 510 13.18 30.89 7.09
CA ASN A 510 14.56 30.81 6.61
C ASN A 510 15.60 30.65 7.74
N GLU A 511 15.38 29.66 8.62
CA GLU A 511 16.36 29.32 9.66
C GLU A 511 17.02 27.95 9.32
N PRO A 512 18.29 27.71 9.75
CA PRO A 512 18.83 26.36 9.73
C PRO A 512 18.03 25.44 10.64
N LEU A 513 17.96 24.13 10.33
CA LEU A 513 17.32 23.14 11.21
C LEU A 513 17.98 23.17 12.61
N VAL A 514 19.30 23.18 12.65
CA VAL A 514 20.11 23.33 13.87
C VAL A 514 20.82 24.69 13.81
N PRO A 515 20.26 25.74 14.45
CA PRO A 515 20.82 27.08 14.36
C PRO A 515 22.25 27.23 14.92
N VAL A 516 22.57 26.48 15.97
CA VAL A 516 23.90 26.42 16.56
C VAL A 516 24.41 24.99 16.48
N VAL A 517 25.38 24.76 15.61
CA VAL A 517 26.02 23.43 15.48
C VAL A 517 26.70 23.10 16.81
N PRO A 518 26.40 21.94 17.44
CA PRO A 518 27.00 21.60 18.72
C PRO A 518 28.50 21.35 18.60
N GLN A 519 29.20 21.52 19.72
CA GLN A 519 30.63 21.20 19.81
C GLN A 519 30.77 19.66 19.69
N LYS A 520 31.67 19.20 18.83
CA LYS A 520 31.93 17.78 18.62
C LYS A 520 32.31 17.06 19.91
N GLY A 521 31.76 15.88 20.10
CA GLY A 521 32.27 14.90 21.05
C GLY A 521 33.19 13.87 20.39
N ASP A 522 33.78 12.98 21.18
CA ASP A 522 34.79 12.04 20.72
C ASP A 522 34.24 10.65 20.49
N ILE A 523 34.79 9.95 19.49
CA ILE A 523 34.73 8.49 19.38
C ILE A 523 35.91 7.92 20.15
N VAL A 524 35.64 7.24 21.26
CA VAL A 524 36.68 6.73 22.16
C VAL A 524 37.13 5.31 21.88
N SER A 525 36.35 4.55 21.13
CA SER A 525 36.68 3.16 20.76
C SER A 525 36.01 2.77 19.45
N GLU A 526 36.70 2.01 18.65
CA GLU A 526 36.22 1.38 17.41
C GLU A 526 36.57 -0.13 17.47
N LYS A 527 35.56 -0.98 17.24
CA LYS A 527 35.69 -2.46 17.28
C LYS A 527 34.76 -3.12 16.26
N PRO A 528 35.17 -4.28 15.70
CA PRO A 528 34.25 -5.12 14.96
C PRO A 528 33.07 -5.57 15.81
N ALA A 529 31.87 -5.66 15.19
CA ALA A 529 30.67 -6.21 15.79
C ALA A 529 30.13 -7.38 14.95
N ALA A 530 29.03 -7.99 15.41
CA ALA A 530 28.41 -9.12 14.71
C ALA A 530 27.96 -8.73 13.29
N PHE A 531 27.80 -9.71 12.43
CA PHE A 531 27.25 -9.58 11.07
C PHE A 531 27.98 -8.59 10.15
N GLY A 532 29.28 -8.36 10.41
CA GLY A 532 30.10 -7.41 9.62
C GLY A 532 29.83 -5.95 9.91
N TYR A 533 29.22 -5.62 11.05
CA TYR A 533 29.14 -4.27 11.55
C TYR A 533 30.43 -3.82 12.23
N THR A 534 30.66 -2.51 12.25
CA THR A 534 31.64 -1.87 13.12
C THR A 534 30.87 -1.13 14.25
N CYS A 535 31.40 -1.15 15.46
CA CYS A 535 30.85 -0.44 16.61
C CYS A 535 31.80 0.65 17.05
N TRP A 536 31.29 1.90 17.09
CA TRP A 536 31.93 3.03 17.76
C TRP A 536 31.33 3.22 19.15
N THR A 537 32.16 3.34 20.16
CA THR A 537 31.76 3.80 21.48
C THR A 537 32.07 5.29 21.57
N LEU A 538 31.10 6.09 21.97
CA LEU A 538 31.23 7.54 22.06
C LEU A 538 31.61 7.97 23.48
N GLY A 539 32.24 9.13 23.63
CA GLY A 539 32.64 9.70 24.91
C GLY A 539 31.49 9.94 25.89
N ASN A 540 30.28 10.15 25.39
CA ASN A 540 29.06 10.29 26.21
C ASN A 540 28.41 8.96 26.62
N GLY A 541 28.89 7.83 26.11
CA GLY A 541 28.41 6.48 26.43
C GLY A 541 27.50 5.84 25.39
N ALA A 542 27.01 6.59 24.39
CA ALA A 542 26.26 6.01 23.27
C ALA A 542 27.13 5.06 22.45
N LYS A 543 26.49 4.13 21.77
CA LYS A 543 27.13 3.24 20.79
C LYS A 543 26.53 3.46 19.41
N VAL A 544 27.37 3.40 18.39
CA VAL A 544 26.96 3.50 17.00
C VAL A 544 27.46 2.28 16.27
N TYR A 545 26.52 1.50 15.77
CA TYR A 545 26.79 0.33 14.93
C TYR A 545 26.50 0.70 13.49
N PHE A 546 27.43 0.41 12.58
CA PHE A 546 27.22 0.73 11.18
C PHE A 546 27.74 -0.35 10.26
N LYS A 547 27.05 -0.52 9.13
CA LYS A 547 27.41 -1.43 8.06
C LYS A 547 27.16 -0.76 6.71
N LYS A 548 28.24 -0.48 5.99
CA LYS A 548 28.12 -0.03 4.60
C LYS A 548 27.73 -1.19 3.72
N THR A 549 26.72 -0.97 2.88
CA THR A 549 26.20 -1.94 1.91
C THR A 549 26.06 -1.29 0.53
N ASP A 550 25.93 -2.14 -0.48
CA ASP A 550 25.66 -1.78 -1.85
C ASP A 550 24.31 -2.29 -2.37
N PHE A 551 23.40 -2.67 -1.46
CA PHE A 551 22.10 -3.22 -1.83
C PHE A 551 21.16 -2.18 -2.46
N ASN A 552 21.28 -0.92 -2.02
CA ASN A 552 20.52 0.21 -2.52
C ASN A 552 21.39 1.48 -2.47
N ASP A 553 21.63 2.10 -3.63
CA ASP A 553 22.52 3.26 -3.73
C ASP A 553 21.91 4.55 -3.16
N SER A 554 20.60 4.56 -2.98
CA SER A 554 19.84 5.72 -2.50
C SER A 554 19.32 5.58 -1.07
N GLU A 555 19.85 4.63 -0.28
CA GLU A 555 19.31 4.34 1.03
C GLU A 555 20.38 4.30 2.13
N VAL A 556 20.10 5.04 3.20
CA VAL A 556 20.74 4.90 4.51
C VAL A 556 19.62 4.75 5.54
N LEU A 557 19.54 3.61 6.20
CA LEU A 557 18.59 3.36 7.28
C LEU A 557 19.17 3.73 8.63
N LEU A 558 18.33 4.28 9.50
CA LEU A 558 18.57 4.53 10.91
C LEU A 558 17.59 3.72 11.74
N GLN A 559 18.11 3.02 12.73
CA GLN A 559 17.37 2.57 13.90
C GLN A 559 18.16 2.97 15.14
N ALA A 560 17.51 3.47 16.19
CA ALA A 560 18.14 3.67 17.48
C ALA A 560 17.20 3.17 18.56
N THR A 561 17.74 2.43 19.52
CA THR A 561 16.95 1.74 20.52
C THR A 561 17.62 1.82 21.90
N SER A 562 16.84 2.08 22.94
CA SER A 562 17.22 1.92 24.33
C SER A 562 16.17 1.15 25.11
N PHE A 563 16.50 0.59 26.28
CA PHE A 563 15.51 0.08 27.19
C PHE A 563 14.74 1.22 27.85
N GLY A 564 13.41 1.06 27.98
CA GLY A 564 12.52 2.08 28.48
C GLY A 564 11.07 1.73 28.22
N GLY A 565 10.47 2.44 27.31
CA GLY A 565 9.15 2.14 26.74
C GLY A 565 7.97 2.45 27.64
N GLN A 566 6.81 2.08 27.15
CA GLN A 566 5.53 2.33 27.82
C GLN A 566 5.45 1.75 29.23
N TYR A 567 6.15 0.64 29.54
CA TYR A 567 6.09 0.00 30.86
C TYR A 567 6.79 0.80 31.95
N LYS A 568 7.61 1.79 31.59
CA LYS A 568 8.19 2.77 32.52
C LYS A 568 7.20 3.86 32.93
N VAL A 569 6.17 4.09 32.13
CA VAL A 569 5.19 5.14 32.36
C VAL A 569 3.96 4.57 33.08
N SER A 570 3.32 5.37 33.92
CA SER A 570 2.13 4.96 34.64
C SER A 570 0.99 4.52 33.69
N GLU A 571 0.27 3.44 34.05
CA GLU A 571 -0.92 2.98 33.34
C GLU A 571 -2.02 4.04 33.26
N LYS A 572 -2.04 5.02 34.19
CA LYS A 572 -2.99 6.15 34.16
C LYS A 572 -2.78 7.05 32.94
N ASP A 573 -1.58 7.01 32.35
CA ASP A 573 -1.22 7.76 31.15
C ASP A 573 -1.48 6.98 29.86
N GLN A 574 -2.22 5.86 29.91
CA GLN A 574 -2.34 4.97 28.74
C GLN A 574 -2.82 5.69 27.49
N ILE A 575 -3.79 6.59 27.58
CA ILE A 575 -4.25 7.34 26.41
C ILE A 575 -3.14 8.24 25.80
N ASN A 576 -2.29 8.82 26.65
CA ASN A 576 -1.16 9.63 26.20
C ASN A 576 -0.06 8.77 25.55
N LEU A 577 0.07 7.51 26.00
CA LEU A 577 0.98 6.53 25.38
C LEU A 577 0.44 6.01 24.05
N ASP A 578 -0.86 5.74 23.95
CA ASP A 578 -1.51 5.31 22.70
C ASP A 578 -1.41 6.39 21.61
N LEU A 579 -1.38 7.66 22.00
CA LEU A 579 -1.26 8.81 21.10
C LEU A 579 0.19 9.24 20.82
N PHE A 580 1.14 8.76 21.60
CA PHE A 580 2.51 9.29 21.62
C PHE A 580 3.15 9.32 20.22
N ASP A 581 3.18 8.18 19.55
CA ASP A 581 3.86 8.05 18.25
C ASP A 581 3.22 8.96 17.20
N MET A 582 1.88 8.99 17.15
CA MET A 582 1.13 9.84 16.23
C MET A 582 1.36 11.32 16.49
N VAL A 583 1.26 11.75 17.75
CA VAL A 583 1.44 13.15 18.14
C VAL A 583 2.86 13.62 17.85
N MET A 584 3.87 12.86 18.27
CA MET A 584 5.27 13.24 18.10
C MET A 584 5.77 13.17 16.66
N SER A 585 5.08 12.42 15.79
CA SER A 585 5.35 12.39 14.35
C SER A 585 4.62 13.49 13.57
N SER A 586 3.46 13.93 14.06
CA SER A 586 2.60 14.92 13.37
C SER A 586 2.85 16.36 13.82
N THR A 587 3.47 16.57 14.99
CA THR A 587 3.82 17.91 15.49
C THR A 587 5.20 18.34 15.01
N GLY A 588 5.47 19.64 15.08
CA GLY A 588 6.72 20.23 14.66
C GLY A 588 7.95 19.74 15.42
N LEU A 589 9.14 20.17 14.98
CA LEU A 589 10.42 19.74 15.53
C LEU A 589 11.36 20.95 15.70
N GLY A 590 12.04 21.02 16.84
CA GLY A 590 12.89 22.15 17.17
C GLY A 590 12.12 23.47 17.18
N ASN A 591 12.55 24.43 16.37
CA ASN A 591 11.88 25.73 16.24
C ASN A 591 10.79 25.75 15.14
N PHE A 592 10.56 24.63 14.45
CA PHE A 592 9.65 24.59 13.31
C PHE A 592 8.34 23.90 13.70
N LYS A 593 7.22 24.58 13.47
CA LYS A 593 5.91 23.92 13.47
C LYS A 593 5.84 22.90 12.31
N SER A 594 4.88 22.01 12.34
CA SER A 594 4.73 20.91 11.34
C SER A 594 4.78 21.40 9.89
N THR A 595 3.99 22.41 9.53
CA THR A 595 3.98 22.98 8.17
C THR A 595 5.25 23.76 7.81
N GLU A 596 5.88 24.40 8.78
CA GLU A 596 7.18 25.06 8.57
C GLU A 596 8.29 24.04 8.35
N LEU A 597 8.25 22.91 9.06
CA LEU A 597 9.21 21.82 8.92
C LEU A 597 9.04 21.15 7.54
N GLU A 598 7.81 20.89 7.11
CA GLU A 598 7.49 20.34 5.80
C GLU A 598 8.07 21.22 4.68
N LYS A 599 7.83 22.54 4.74
CA LYS A 599 8.42 23.49 3.78
C LYS A 599 9.96 23.51 3.83
N LYS A 600 10.54 23.35 5.01
CA LYS A 600 12.00 23.34 5.22
C LYS A 600 12.67 22.09 4.66
N LEU A 601 11.96 20.96 4.69
CA LEU A 601 12.45 19.65 4.23
C LEU A 601 12.12 19.38 2.77
N ALA A 602 11.36 20.24 2.09
CA ALA A 602 11.03 20.05 0.67
C ALA A 602 12.28 19.82 -0.19
N GLY A 603 12.28 18.78 -1.00
CA GLY A 603 13.43 18.34 -1.80
C GLY A 603 14.50 17.58 -1.02
N LYS A 604 14.24 17.24 0.26
CA LYS A 604 15.12 16.45 1.11
C LYS A 604 14.50 15.08 1.36
N GLN A 605 15.23 14.06 1.00
CA GLN A 605 14.85 12.68 1.28
C GLN A 605 15.45 12.23 2.62
N ALA A 606 14.93 12.76 3.73
CA ALA A 606 15.36 12.42 5.08
C ALA A 606 14.18 12.44 6.06
N SER A 607 14.10 11.43 6.92
CA SER A 607 13.06 11.32 7.95
C SER A 607 13.62 10.75 9.25
N CYS A 608 12.99 11.11 10.37
CA CYS A 608 13.35 10.62 11.69
C CYS A 608 12.14 10.73 12.64
N SER A 609 11.64 9.60 13.15
CA SER A 609 10.43 9.53 13.99
C SER A 609 10.67 8.73 15.26
N PRO A 610 10.19 9.21 16.42
CA PRO A 610 10.24 8.50 17.68
C PRO A 610 9.04 7.57 17.84
N ALA A 611 9.22 6.46 18.57
CA ALA A 611 8.15 5.55 18.95
C ALA A 611 8.42 4.90 20.31
N LEU A 612 7.37 4.55 21.05
CA LEU A 612 7.47 3.82 22.31
C LEU A 612 6.98 2.39 22.16
N GLY A 613 7.91 1.44 22.19
CA GLY A 613 7.58 0.03 22.38
C GLY A 613 7.12 -0.27 23.81
N ALA A 614 6.73 -1.50 24.09
CA ALA A 614 6.36 -1.89 25.45
C ALA A 614 7.51 -1.68 26.45
N VAL A 615 8.73 -2.06 26.06
CA VAL A 615 9.94 -2.04 26.90
C VAL A 615 11.12 -1.29 26.28
N THR A 616 10.90 -0.63 25.13
CA THR A 616 11.95 0.07 24.37
C THR A 616 11.50 1.46 23.97
N ASP A 617 12.44 2.40 23.96
CA ASP A 617 12.32 3.69 23.30
C ASP A 617 13.04 3.59 21.96
N ASN A 618 12.38 3.99 20.89
CA ASN A 618 12.84 3.77 19.53
C ASN A 618 12.90 5.07 18.74
N LEU A 619 13.89 5.18 17.86
CA LEU A 619 13.99 6.24 16.88
C LEU A 619 14.31 5.58 15.54
N SER A 620 13.42 5.70 14.57
CA SER A 620 13.60 5.16 13.23
C SER A 620 13.66 6.27 12.19
N GLY A 621 14.42 6.04 11.13
CA GLY A 621 14.54 7.03 10.06
C GLY A 621 15.30 6.50 8.86
N SER A 622 15.36 7.34 7.84
CA SER A 622 16.12 7.04 6.63
C SER A 622 16.58 8.31 5.94
N SER A 623 17.57 8.18 5.09
CA SER A 623 17.94 9.23 4.15
C SER A 623 18.55 8.67 2.88
N THR A 624 18.72 9.53 1.87
CA THR A 624 19.69 9.28 0.81
C THR A 624 21.10 9.61 1.31
N PRO A 625 22.17 9.11 0.64
CA PRO A 625 23.55 9.53 0.94
C PRO A 625 23.74 11.04 0.89
N LYS A 626 23.06 11.71 -0.05
CA LYS A 626 23.08 13.18 -0.25
C LYS A 626 22.50 13.93 0.95
N ASP A 627 21.46 13.39 1.56
CA ASP A 627 20.73 14.03 2.67
C ASP A 627 21.10 13.48 4.05
N LEU A 628 22.21 12.73 4.14
CA LEU A 628 22.69 12.15 5.40
C LEU A 628 22.85 13.23 6.51
N ARG A 629 23.36 14.41 6.18
CA ARG A 629 23.47 15.51 7.14
C ARG A 629 22.09 15.91 7.68
N THR A 630 21.09 16.01 6.84
CA THR A 630 19.72 16.35 7.26
C THR A 630 19.18 15.31 8.22
N LEU A 631 19.42 14.00 7.97
CA LEU A 631 19.06 12.93 8.90
C LEU A 631 19.69 13.16 10.28
N PHE A 632 20.98 13.50 10.36
CA PHE A 632 21.66 13.74 11.65
C PHE A 632 21.18 15.02 12.34
N GLU A 633 20.83 16.05 11.60
CA GLU A 633 20.18 17.26 12.15
C GLU A 633 18.80 16.91 12.76
N LEU A 634 18.01 16.08 12.09
CA LEU A 634 16.74 15.56 12.63
C LEU A 634 16.94 14.70 13.88
N ILE A 635 17.91 13.77 13.86
CA ILE A 635 18.27 12.96 15.06
C ILE A 635 18.57 13.88 16.23
N TYR A 636 19.45 14.86 16.04
CA TYR A 636 19.83 15.78 17.11
C TYR A 636 18.64 16.53 17.69
N LEU A 637 17.74 17.02 16.81
CA LEU A 637 16.54 17.74 17.23
C LEU A 637 15.55 16.84 18.00
N ARG A 638 15.51 15.53 17.71
CA ARG A 638 14.68 14.57 18.46
C ARG A 638 15.10 14.42 19.92
N PHE A 639 16.33 14.73 20.27
CA PHE A 639 16.82 14.73 21.66
C PHE A 639 16.83 16.14 22.29
N GLN A 640 16.17 17.09 21.65
CA GLN A 640 15.96 18.44 22.20
C GLN A 640 14.54 18.58 22.77
N LYS A 641 14.22 19.76 23.28
CA LYS A 641 12.86 20.06 23.72
C LYS A 641 11.87 19.91 22.57
N PRO A 642 10.74 19.19 22.77
CA PRO A 642 9.71 19.07 21.74
C PRO A 642 9.11 20.42 21.35
N CYS A 643 8.72 20.56 20.10
CA CYS A 643 8.04 21.76 19.59
C CYS A 643 6.67 21.93 20.28
N ASP A 644 6.28 23.18 20.54
CA ASP A 644 4.97 23.51 21.10
C ASP A 644 3.94 23.77 19.99
N ASP A 645 3.65 22.72 19.21
CA ASP A 645 2.74 22.78 18.07
C ASP A 645 1.32 22.34 18.47
N VAL A 646 0.67 23.19 19.27
CA VAL A 646 -0.68 22.93 19.81
C VAL A 646 -1.72 22.81 18.69
N ASP A 647 -1.54 23.54 17.61
CA ASP A 647 -2.49 23.55 16.49
C ASP A 647 -2.50 22.17 15.80
N ALA A 648 -1.33 21.61 15.49
CA ALA A 648 -1.20 20.26 14.91
C ALA A 648 -1.75 19.18 15.85
N TYR A 649 -1.48 19.28 17.15
CA TYR A 649 -2.06 18.37 18.15
C TYR A 649 -3.59 18.43 18.14
N ASN A 650 -4.19 19.61 18.23
CA ASN A 650 -5.63 19.77 18.27
C ASN A 650 -6.30 19.24 17.01
N ASN A 651 -5.69 19.44 15.84
CA ASN A 651 -6.19 18.90 14.57
C ASN A 651 -6.14 17.37 14.54
N LEU A 652 -5.04 16.78 15.01
CA LEU A 652 -4.90 15.33 15.11
C LEU A 652 -5.97 14.74 16.04
N ILE A 653 -6.20 15.32 17.21
CA ILE A 653 -7.22 14.88 18.16
C ILE A 653 -8.63 15.00 17.53
N ALA A 654 -8.93 16.10 16.85
CA ALA A 654 -10.21 16.29 16.18
C ALA A 654 -10.44 15.25 15.06
N LEU A 655 -9.42 14.96 14.26
CA LEU A 655 -9.43 13.93 13.23
C LEU A 655 -9.72 12.55 13.84
N LEU A 656 -8.95 12.14 14.83
CA LEU A 656 -9.09 10.85 15.50
C LEU A 656 -10.47 10.72 16.16
N LYS A 657 -10.97 11.78 16.81
CA LYS A 657 -12.30 11.78 17.44
C LYS A 657 -13.39 11.51 16.41
N SER A 658 -13.35 12.22 15.29
CA SER A 658 -14.29 12.03 14.18
C SER A 658 -14.27 10.60 13.62
N GLN A 659 -13.08 10.04 13.45
CA GLN A 659 -12.92 8.66 12.96
C GLN A 659 -13.44 7.64 13.97
N LEU A 660 -13.09 7.76 15.25
CA LEU A 660 -13.44 6.79 16.28
C LEU A 660 -14.94 6.81 16.64
N GLU A 661 -15.60 7.97 16.69
CA GLU A 661 -17.03 8.09 17.02
C GLU A 661 -17.94 7.21 16.17
N ASN A 662 -17.56 6.98 14.93
CA ASN A 662 -18.31 6.14 14.00
C ASN A 662 -17.73 4.72 13.90
N ALA A 663 -16.39 4.59 13.91
CA ALA A 663 -15.72 3.30 13.83
C ALA A 663 -16.10 2.33 14.98
N GLU A 664 -16.34 2.84 16.18
CA GLU A 664 -16.75 2.03 17.35
C GLU A 664 -18.03 1.19 17.13
N LYS A 665 -18.84 1.57 16.14
CA LYS A 665 -20.10 0.88 15.80
C LYS A 665 -19.95 -0.15 14.72
N LEU A 666 -18.84 -0.11 13.98
CA LEU A 666 -18.59 -1.07 12.91
C LEU A 666 -18.37 -2.48 13.47
N PRO A 667 -18.97 -3.51 12.85
CA PRO A 667 -18.79 -4.89 13.29
C PRO A 667 -17.30 -5.29 13.39
N GLU A 668 -16.48 -4.89 12.43
CA GLU A 668 -15.05 -5.21 12.38
C GLU A 668 -14.28 -4.62 13.56
N MET A 669 -14.59 -3.38 13.93
CA MET A 669 -13.96 -2.72 15.08
C MET A 669 -14.39 -3.36 16.39
N ALA A 670 -15.68 -3.70 16.51
CA ALA A 670 -16.20 -4.43 17.67
C ALA A 670 -15.57 -5.82 17.78
N PHE A 671 -15.32 -6.50 16.66
CA PHE A 671 -14.64 -7.78 16.63
C PHE A 671 -13.17 -7.66 17.05
N SER A 672 -12.43 -6.70 16.50
CA SER A 672 -11.04 -6.44 16.85
C SER A 672 -10.87 -6.09 18.33
N ASP A 673 -11.75 -5.23 18.88
CA ASP A 673 -11.77 -4.88 20.30
C ASP A 673 -12.05 -6.12 21.18
N SER A 674 -13.02 -6.94 20.77
CA SER A 674 -13.37 -8.18 21.48
C SER A 674 -12.22 -9.20 21.47
N VAL A 675 -11.53 -9.35 20.33
CA VAL A 675 -10.34 -10.22 20.21
C VAL A 675 -9.25 -9.76 21.16
N LYS A 676 -8.86 -8.48 21.09
CA LYS A 676 -7.79 -7.90 21.92
C LYS A 676 -8.11 -7.99 23.42
N SER A 677 -9.34 -7.61 23.80
CA SER A 677 -9.79 -7.61 25.18
C SER A 677 -9.91 -9.03 25.76
N THR A 678 -10.35 -10.00 24.94
CA THR A 678 -10.43 -11.41 25.37
C THR A 678 -9.03 -12.00 25.55
N ILE A 679 -8.12 -11.76 24.59
CA ILE A 679 -6.74 -12.26 24.68
C ILE A 679 -6.06 -11.76 25.96
N TYR A 680 -6.15 -10.46 26.26
CA TYR A 680 -5.45 -9.85 27.39
C TYR A 680 -6.33 -9.58 28.61
N GLN A 681 -7.49 -10.25 28.71
CA GLN A 681 -8.37 -10.23 29.89
C GLN A 681 -8.77 -8.81 30.31
N HIS A 682 -9.08 -7.96 29.34
CA HIS A 682 -9.42 -6.53 29.52
C HIS A 682 -8.32 -5.70 30.22
N HIS A 683 -7.05 -6.12 30.10
CA HIS A 683 -5.95 -5.38 30.71
C HIS A 683 -5.87 -3.94 30.15
N PRO A 684 -5.77 -2.90 30.99
CA PRO A 684 -5.81 -1.49 30.55
C PRO A 684 -4.80 -1.13 29.45
N ARG A 685 -3.62 -1.72 29.47
CA ARG A 685 -2.58 -1.49 28.45
C ARG A 685 -2.90 -2.07 27.06
N TYR A 686 -3.90 -2.93 26.98
CA TYR A 686 -4.36 -3.53 25.73
C TYR A 686 -5.81 -3.14 25.40
N LYS A 687 -6.32 -2.11 26.07
CA LYS A 687 -7.62 -1.53 25.77
C LYS A 687 -7.59 -0.84 24.39
N THR A 688 -8.61 -1.01 23.58
CA THR A 688 -8.78 -0.25 22.35
C THR A 688 -9.20 1.18 22.68
N MET A 689 -8.51 2.16 22.11
CA MET A 689 -8.82 3.58 22.27
C MET A 689 -10.22 3.90 21.70
N LYS A 690 -11.00 4.67 22.46
CA LYS A 690 -12.33 5.15 22.08
C LYS A 690 -12.36 6.65 21.95
N ALA A 691 -13.34 7.19 21.21
CA ALA A 691 -13.50 8.63 21.04
C ALA A 691 -13.57 9.39 22.38
N ALA A 692 -14.28 8.83 23.37
CA ALA A 692 -14.39 9.42 24.71
C ALA A 692 -13.08 9.40 25.52
N ASP A 693 -12.12 8.55 25.17
CA ASP A 693 -10.82 8.52 25.83
C ASP A 693 -9.95 9.71 25.41
N LEU A 694 -10.13 10.24 24.20
CA LEU A 694 -9.42 11.40 23.69
C LEU A 694 -9.64 12.68 24.53
N ASP A 695 -10.79 12.79 25.20
CA ASP A 695 -11.06 13.92 26.12
C ASP A 695 -10.13 13.93 27.34
N LYS A 696 -9.42 12.85 27.62
CA LYS A 696 -8.45 12.69 28.71
C LYS A 696 -7.01 12.87 28.23
N ALA A 697 -6.80 12.98 26.94
CA ALA A 697 -5.46 13.17 26.35
C ALA A 697 -4.92 14.56 26.67
N SER A 698 -3.61 14.66 26.89
CA SER A 698 -2.95 15.91 27.21
C SER A 698 -1.64 16.06 26.44
N PHE A 699 -1.57 17.07 25.58
CA PHE A 699 -0.35 17.39 24.84
C PHE A 699 0.84 17.67 25.78
N GLU A 700 0.60 18.41 26.87
CA GLU A 700 1.62 18.67 27.87
C GLU A 700 2.16 17.38 28.52
N ARG A 701 1.26 16.40 28.80
CA ARG A 701 1.72 15.14 29.36
C ARG A 701 2.48 14.29 28.33
N ILE A 702 2.06 14.29 27.08
CA ILE A 702 2.80 13.63 25.98
C ILE A 702 4.19 14.23 25.83
N LYS A 703 4.32 15.57 25.84
CA LYS A 703 5.61 16.26 25.80
C LYS A 703 6.49 15.93 27.02
N GLN A 704 5.92 15.80 28.22
CA GLN A 704 6.66 15.37 29.41
C GLN A 704 7.16 13.93 29.27
N ILE A 705 6.32 12.99 28.81
CA ILE A 705 6.72 11.61 28.52
C ILE A 705 7.86 11.61 27.50
N TYR A 706 7.73 12.40 26.44
CA TYR A 706 8.80 12.57 25.46
C TYR A 706 10.12 13.03 26.08
N GLN A 707 10.10 14.07 26.92
CA GLN A 707 11.29 14.57 27.59
C GLN A 707 11.90 13.56 28.58
N GLU A 708 11.05 12.75 29.23
CA GLU A 708 11.49 11.68 30.11
C GLU A 708 12.18 10.55 29.33
N ARG A 709 11.65 10.18 28.14
CA ARG A 709 12.11 9.02 27.35
C ARG A 709 13.23 9.38 26.36
N PHE A 710 13.24 10.58 25.80
CA PHE A 710 14.21 11.07 24.82
C PHE A 710 15.10 12.19 25.37
N ALA A 711 15.50 12.10 26.64
CA ALA A 711 16.30 13.14 27.29
C ALA A 711 17.70 13.30 26.68
N THR A 712 18.29 12.22 26.20
CA THR A 712 19.62 12.22 25.56
C THR A 712 19.82 10.96 24.73
N GLY A 713 20.55 11.09 23.62
CA GLY A 713 20.97 9.94 22.81
C GLY A 713 22.04 9.06 23.47
N ALA A 714 22.62 9.45 24.60
CA ALA A 714 23.66 8.69 25.28
C ALA A 714 23.18 7.33 25.81
N ASP A 715 21.87 7.17 26.02
CA ASP A 715 21.26 5.90 26.46
C ASP A 715 20.94 4.94 25.32
N PHE A 716 21.05 5.40 24.06
CA PHE A 716 20.67 4.63 22.87
C PHE A 716 21.86 3.93 22.23
N ASP A 717 21.59 2.77 21.61
CA ASP A 717 22.40 2.17 20.58
C ASP A 717 21.84 2.57 19.22
N PHE A 718 22.67 3.18 18.36
CA PHE A 718 22.31 3.64 17.02
C PHE A 718 22.81 2.65 15.98
N TYR A 719 21.99 2.34 14.98
CA TYR A 719 22.28 1.41 13.91
C TYR A 719 22.13 2.11 12.58
N PHE A 720 23.20 2.20 11.77
CA PHE A 720 23.18 2.74 10.42
C PHE A 720 23.52 1.65 9.42
N THR A 721 22.66 1.44 8.43
CA THR A 721 22.88 0.42 7.39
C THR A 721 22.52 1.01 6.03
N GLY A 722 23.43 0.88 5.05
CA GLY A 722 23.17 1.38 3.70
C GLY A 722 24.41 1.95 3.02
N ASN A 723 24.16 2.78 2.00
CA ASN A 723 25.22 3.42 1.22
C ASN A 723 25.55 4.81 1.79
N PHE A 724 26.65 4.93 2.47
CA PHE A 724 27.16 6.20 3.03
C PHE A 724 28.67 6.29 2.91
N ASP A 725 29.17 7.52 2.94
CA ASP A 725 30.59 7.77 3.12
C ASP A 725 30.94 7.71 4.60
N GLU A 726 31.95 6.90 4.96
CA GLU A 726 32.29 6.64 6.38
C GLU A 726 32.87 7.88 7.07
N ASP A 727 33.65 8.70 6.37
CA ASP A 727 34.19 9.96 6.93
C ASP A 727 33.05 10.94 7.23
N SER A 728 32.07 11.03 6.36
CA SER A 728 30.84 11.83 6.56
C SER A 728 30.03 11.31 7.74
N LEU A 729 29.84 9.98 7.84
CA LEU A 729 29.14 9.35 8.96
C LEU A 729 29.85 9.70 10.28
N ARG A 730 31.18 9.52 10.33
CA ARG A 730 32.02 9.85 11.49
C ARG A 730 31.86 11.32 11.90
N LEU A 731 31.99 12.23 10.93
CA LEU A 731 31.83 13.65 11.16
C LEU A 731 30.46 13.99 11.81
N PHE A 732 29.39 13.40 11.29
CA PHE A 732 28.03 13.67 11.80
C PHE A 732 27.76 12.98 13.14
N VAL A 733 28.27 11.78 13.37
CA VAL A 733 28.21 11.10 14.68
C VAL A 733 28.92 11.94 15.75
N GLU A 734 30.15 12.41 15.51
CA GLU A 734 30.88 13.28 16.44
C GLU A 734 30.13 14.59 16.71
N THR A 735 29.53 15.17 15.66
CA THR A 735 28.83 16.47 15.75
C THR A 735 27.50 16.36 16.47
N TYR A 736 26.67 15.39 16.13
CA TYR A 736 25.25 15.38 16.52
C TYR A 736 24.90 14.34 17.58
N ILE A 737 25.62 13.19 17.66
CA ILE A 737 25.33 12.15 18.65
C ILE A 737 26.30 12.25 19.83
N ALA A 738 27.61 12.28 19.58
CA ALA A 738 28.63 12.32 20.64
C ALA A 738 28.60 13.64 21.44
N SER A 739 28.05 14.70 20.89
CA SER A 739 27.89 16.01 21.55
C SER A 739 26.76 16.05 22.58
N MET A 740 25.86 15.06 22.60
CA MET A 740 24.73 15.01 23.53
C MET A 740 25.21 14.73 24.97
N PRO A 741 24.48 15.19 25.99
CA PRO A 741 24.83 14.92 27.38
C PRO A 741 24.94 13.44 27.71
N ALA A 742 25.97 13.08 28.48
CA ALA A 742 26.16 11.70 28.95
C ALA A 742 25.11 11.31 30.01
N VAL A 743 24.82 10.02 30.11
CA VAL A 743 24.01 9.45 31.18
C VAL A 743 24.90 8.80 32.24
N ALA A 744 24.49 8.90 33.52
CA ALA A 744 25.22 8.25 34.63
C ALA A 744 25.12 6.72 34.55
N LYS A 745 23.98 6.21 34.12
CA LYS A 745 23.70 4.77 33.95
C LYS A 745 22.63 4.61 32.89
N ARG A 746 22.84 3.66 31.97
CA ARG A 746 21.83 3.28 30.97
C ARG A 746 20.64 2.59 31.63
N GLU A 747 19.45 2.79 31.09
CA GLU A 747 18.24 2.17 31.59
C GLU A 747 18.24 0.66 31.36
N GLU A 748 17.59 -0.05 32.30
CA GLU A 748 17.37 -1.49 32.23
C GLU A 748 15.92 -1.80 31.90
N MET A 749 15.70 -2.92 31.21
CA MET A 749 14.37 -3.39 30.83
C MET A 749 13.45 -3.54 32.05
N THR A 750 12.23 -3.03 31.90
CA THR A 750 11.13 -3.29 32.84
C THR A 750 10.06 -4.12 32.12
N ASN A 751 9.83 -5.36 32.56
CA ASN A 751 8.78 -6.22 32.02
C ASN A 751 7.64 -6.40 33.03
N LEU A 752 6.41 -6.10 32.64
CA LEU A 752 5.20 -6.28 33.48
C LEU A 752 4.63 -7.71 33.38
N ASN A 753 5.21 -8.57 32.54
CA ASN A 753 4.79 -9.96 32.29
C ASN A 753 3.30 -10.11 31.93
N ILE A 754 2.76 -9.18 31.14
CA ILE A 754 1.37 -9.24 30.67
C ILE A 754 1.30 -10.30 29.57
N LYS A 755 0.53 -11.37 29.82
CA LYS A 755 0.42 -12.52 28.91
C LYS A 755 -1.04 -12.78 28.53
N PRO A 756 -1.30 -13.50 27.43
CA PRO A 756 -2.65 -13.89 27.03
C PRO A 756 -3.35 -14.75 28.11
N ALA A 757 -4.66 -14.86 28.02
CA ALA A 757 -5.48 -15.65 28.90
C ALA A 757 -5.09 -17.15 28.86
N LYS A 758 -5.01 -17.80 30.05
CA LYS A 758 -4.68 -19.21 30.15
C LYS A 758 -5.91 -20.10 30.03
N GLY A 759 -5.71 -21.35 29.61
CA GLY A 759 -6.74 -22.34 29.45
C GLY A 759 -7.57 -22.18 28.18
N LYS A 760 -8.79 -22.70 28.20
CA LYS A 760 -9.73 -22.58 27.08
C LYS A 760 -10.67 -21.42 27.37
N VAL A 761 -10.63 -20.43 26.49
CA VAL A 761 -11.51 -19.26 26.54
C VAL A 761 -12.33 -19.23 25.26
N ASP A 762 -13.64 -19.17 25.37
CA ASP A 762 -14.55 -19.04 24.24
C ASP A 762 -15.41 -17.78 24.44
N ASN A 763 -15.32 -16.84 23.51
CA ASN A 763 -16.08 -15.61 23.52
C ASN A 763 -16.92 -15.54 22.22
N LEU A 764 -18.20 -15.87 22.35
CA LEU A 764 -19.19 -15.75 21.29
C LEU A 764 -20.09 -14.55 21.58
N PHE A 765 -20.17 -13.63 20.63
CA PHE A 765 -21.03 -12.47 20.72
C PHE A 765 -21.68 -12.13 19.39
N THR A 766 -22.66 -11.24 19.41
CA THR A 766 -23.41 -10.84 18.22
C THR A 766 -23.29 -9.34 17.97
N ARG A 767 -23.38 -8.96 16.69
CA ARG A 767 -23.44 -7.56 16.24
C ARG A 767 -24.43 -7.41 15.09
N ALA A 768 -25.10 -6.27 15.05
CA ALA A 768 -25.85 -5.87 13.86
C ALA A 768 -24.87 -5.61 12.70
N MET A 769 -25.16 -6.16 11.54
CA MET A 769 -24.38 -5.98 10.34
C MET A 769 -25.28 -6.09 9.10
N GLU A 770 -24.97 -5.30 8.08
CA GLU A 770 -25.77 -5.26 6.85
C GLU A 770 -25.49 -6.49 5.97
N THR A 771 -24.24 -6.96 5.94
CA THR A 771 -23.88 -8.20 5.24
C THR A 771 -23.58 -9.28 6.26
N PRO A 772 -24.44 -10.32 6.41
CA PRO A 772 -24.29 -11.34 7.43
C PRO A 772 -23.01 -12.17 7.23
N LYS A 773 -22.12 -12.20 8.25
CA LYS A 773 -20.89 -13.02 8.28
C LYS A 773 -20.56 -13.43 9.71
N ALA A 774 -19.89 -14.56 9.86
CA ALA A 774 -19.26 -14.95 11.11
C ALA A 774 -17.76 -14.69 11.00
N ASN A 775 -17.21 -13.90 11.90
CA ASN A 775 -15.77 -13.72 12.03
C ASN A 775 -15.25 -14.60 13.16
N ILE A 776 -14.20 -15.37 12.91
CA ILE A 776 -13.60 -16.29 13.87
C ILE A 776 -12.10 -15.99 13.99
N VAL A 777 -11.62 -15.81 15.20
CA VAL A 777 -10.18 -15.83 15.54
C VAL A 777 -9.94 -16.88 16.58
N GLN A 778 -8.93 -17.72 16.36
CA GLN A 778 -8.48 -18.69 17.35
C GLN A 778 -6.99 -18.48 17.61
N VAL A 779 -6.60 -18.36 18.90
CA VAL A 779 -5.21 -18.14 19.32
C VAL A 779 -4.79 -19.26 20.24
N TRP A 780 -3.78 -20.03 19.83
CA TRP A 780 -3.07 -21.00 20.66
C TRP A 780 -1.74 -20.40 21.10
N TRP A 781 -1.38 -20.54 22.38
CA TRP A 781 -0.16 -19.97 22.89
C TRP A 781 0.37 -20.74 24.11
N GLY A 782 1.65 -20.55 24.42
CA GLY A 782 2.28 -21.07 25.64
C GLY A 782 3.68 -20.49 25.84
N ASP A 783 4.15 -20.57 27.08
CA ASP A 783 5.51 -20.19 27.42
C ASP A 783 6.51 -21.14 26.74
N LEU A 784 7.49 -20.59 26.03
CA LEU A 784 8.50 -21.36 25.31
C LEU A 784 9.82 -20.59 25.30
N PRO A 785 10.88 -21.09 25.98
CA PRO A 785 12.23 -20.57 25.76
C PRO A 785 12.58 -20.65 24.27
N TYR A 786 12.86 -19.53 23.67
CA TYR A 786 13.08 -19.48 22.23
C TYR A 786 14.33 -20.26 21.81
N THR A 787 14.16 -21.08 20.78
CA THR A 787 15.26 -21.60 19.98
C THR A 787 14.97 -21.30 18.50
N MET A 788 16.02 -21.16 17.68
CA MET A 788 15.85 -20.97 16.24
C MET A 788 15.03 -22.10 15.62
N LYS A 789 15.25 -23.34 16.07
CA LYS A 789 14.50 -24.50 15.58
C LYS A 789 13.01 -24.37 15.89
N ASP A 790 12.65 -23.95 17.11
CA ASP A 790 11.24 -23.77 17.47
C ASP A 790 10.59 -22.63 16.69
N GLY A 791 11.34 -21.56 16.38
CA GLY A 791 10.90 -20.49 15.49
C GLY A 791 10.55 -21.02 14.10
N VAL A 792 11.43 -21.80 13.49
CA VAL A 792 11.20 -22.42 12.16
C VAL A 792 10.03 -23.43 12.22
N VAL A 793 9.93 -24.23 13.27
CA VAL A 793 8.84 -25.21 13.45
C VAL A 793 7.49 -24.51 13.58
N ALA A 794 7.41 -23.44 14.37
CA ALA A 794 6.16 -22.67 14.57
C ALA A 794 5.72 -21.99 13.28
N ASN A 795 6.66 -21.40 12.51
CA ASN A 795 6.40 -20.81 11.21
C ASN A 795 5.87 -21.88 10.23
N ALA A 796 6.56 -23.03 10.13
CA ALA A 796 6.14 -24.14 9.27
C ALA A 796 4.72 -24.65 9.62
N LEU A 797 4.40 -24.74 10.91
CA LEU A 797 3.08 -25.12 11.39
C LEU A 797 1.99 -24.15 10.87
N GLY A 798 2.22 -22.85 11.00
CA GLY A 798 1.29 -21.82 10.53
C GLY A 798 1.06 -21.91 9.02
N GLU A 799 2.13 -21.95 8.23
CA GLU A 799 2.06 -22.05 6.76
C GLU A 799 1.34 -23.32 6.29
N ILE A 800 1.71 -24.47 6.82
CA ILE A 800 1.07 -25.75 6.41
C ILE A 800 -0.40 -25.79 6.80
N LEU A 801 -0.77 -25.29 7.98
CA LEU A 801 -2.18 -25.19 8.38
C LEU A 801 -2.94 -24.20 7.48
N SER A 802 -2.34 -23.08 7.12
CA SER A 802 -2.94 -22.11 6.20
C SER A 802 -3.32 -22.77 4.87
N GLN A 803 -2.41 -23.55 4.27
CA GLN A 803 -2.66 -24.29 3.03
C GLN A 803 -3.74 -25.37 3.21
N ARG A 804 -3.71 -26.13 4.30
CA ARG A 804 -4.73 -27.14 4.60
C ARG A 804 -6.12 -26.53 4.76
N TYR A 805 -6.22 -25.39 5.42
CA TYR A 805 -7.50 -24.70 5.61
C TYR A 805 -7.99 -24.03 4.33
N LEU A 806 -7.10 -23.50 3.50
CA LEU A 806 -7.46 -23.02 2.18
C LEU A 806 -8.14 -24.13 1.36
N LYS A 807 -7.54 -25.32 1.36
CA LYS A 807 -8.10 -26.47 0.67
C LYS A 807 -9.44 -26.93 1.28
N SER A 808 -9.49 -27.20 2.59
CA SER A 808 -10.65 -27.84 3.22
C SER A 808 -11.83 -26.88 3.44
N ILE A 809 -11.58 -25.61 3.76
CA ILE A 809 -12.61 -24.63 4.11
C ILE A 809 -13.04 -23.81 2.90
N ARG A 810 -12.09 -23.36 2.06
CA ARG A 810 -12.39 -22.57 0.87
C ARG A 810 -12.73 -23.45 -0.33
N GLU A 811 -11.78 -24.28 -0.80
CA GLU A 811 -11.92 -25.00 -2.08
C GLU A 811 -12.95 -26.12 -2.00
N GLU A 812 -12.83 -27.01 -1.02
CA GLU A 812 -13.74 -28.16 -0.86
C GLU A 812 -15.05 -27.77 -0.14
N GLY A 813 -14.94 -26.86 0.82
CA GLY A 813 -16.07 -26.47 1.67
C GLY A 813 -16.93 -25.33 1.13
N SER A 814 -16.38 -24.48 0.26
CA SER A 814 -17.00 -23.21 -0.20
C SER A 814 -17.60 -22.39 0.95
N MET A 815 -16.90 -22.38 2.12
CA MET A 815 -17.38 -21.77 3.36
C MET A 815 -16.83 -20.36 3.57
N ALA A 816 -15.65 -20.08 3.00
CA ALA A 816 -14.91 -18.84 3.17
C ALA A 816 -14.24 -18.43 1.86
N TYR A 817 -14.06 -17.13 1.64
CA TYR A 817 -13.18 -16.61 0.59
C TYR A 817 -11.71 -16.73 0.98
N SER A 818 -11.39 -16.40 2.22
CA SER A 818 -10.03 -16.49 2.75
C SER A 818 -10.01 -17.13 4.12
N VAL A 819 -8.98 -17.90 4.39
CA VAL A 819 -8.67 -18.45 5.71
C VAL A 819 -7.16 -18.52 5.83
N GLY A 820 -6.63 -18.19 6.98
CA GLY A 820 -5.19 -18.19 7.21
C GLY A 820 -4.80 -18.60 8.61
N ALA A 821 -3.61 -19.19 8.73
CA ALA A 821 -2.97 -19.48 9.99
C ALA A 821 -1.55 -18.91 9.98
N ALA A 822 -1.13 -18.31 11.10
CA ALA A 822 0.22 -17.80 11.30
C ALA A 822 0.77 -18.34 12.62
N GLY A 823 1.95 -18.97 12.55
CA GLY A 823 2.64 -19.51 13.70
C GLY A 823 3.98 -18.81 13.93
N GLY A 824 4.36 -18.62 15.20
CA GLY A 824 5.66 -18.06 15.53
C GLY A 824 6.10 -18.45 16.95
N ALA A 825 7.42 -18.45 17.16
CA ALA A 825 8.00 -18.43 18.49
C ALA A 825 8.77 -17.11 18.65
N TYR A 826 8.61 -16.47 19.81
CA TYR A 826 9.11 -15.13 20.06
C TYR A 826 10.20 -15.13 21.13
N PHE A 827 11.20 -14.29 20.93
CA PHE A 827 12.22 -13.95 21.92
C PHE A 827 12.02 -12.51 22.43
N GLY A 828 12.87 -12.05 23.30
CA GLY A 828 12.80 -10.71 23.86
C GLY A 828 12.13 -10.68 25.23
N LYS A 829 11.22 -9.71 25.43
CA LYS A 829 10.55 -9.56 26.75
C LYS A 829 9.66 -10.75 27.12
N ASP A 830 9.05 -11.40 26.14
CA ASP A 830 8.19 -12.56 26.31
C ASP A 830 8.69 -13.71 25.45
N GLN A 831 9.10 -14.81 26.08
CA GLN A 831 9.48 -16.03 25.38
C GLN A 831 8.27 -16.95 25.33
N MET A 832 7.62 -17.02 24.17
CA MET A 832 6.39 -17.76 23.97
C MET A 832 6.23 -18.18 22.51
N TYR A 833 5.45 -19.23 22.27
CA TYR A 833 4.91 -19.50 20.93
C TYR A 833 3.48 -18.97 20.83
N GLN A 834 3.06 -18.69 19.60
CA GLN A 834 1.69 -18.37 19.27
C GLN A 834 1.34 -18.95 17.89
N LEU A 835 0.15 -19.52 17.77
CA LEU A 835 -0.50 -19.86 16.51
C LEU A 835 -1.84 -19.13 16.49
N GLN A 836 -2.05 -18.28 15.50
CA GLN A 836 -3.28 -17.57 15.26
C GLN A 836 -3.93 -18.06 13.99
N ILE A 837 -5.23 -18.32 14.03
CA ILE A 837 -6.05 -18.71 12.88
C ILE A 837 -7.16 -17.68 12.74
N TYR A 838 -7.35 -17.15 11.52
CA TYR A 838 -8.45 -16.24 11.17
C TYR A 838 -9.29 -16.87 10.07
N CYS A 839 -10.60 -16.92 10.27
CA CYS A 839 -11.53 -17.58 9.35
C CYS A 839 -12.88 -16.86 9.33
N PRO A 840 -13.12 -15.94 8.39
CA PRO A 840 -14.44 -15.38 8.15
C PRO A 840 -15.27 -16.35 7.30
N VAL A 841 -16.50 -16.66 7.72
CA VAL A 841 -17.37 -17.64 7.05
C VAL A 841 -18.82 -17.19 7.03
N LYS A 842 -19.68 -17.91 6.30
CA LYS A 842 -21.14 -17.82 6.47
C LYS A 842 -21.53 -18.11 7.93
N PRO A 843 -22.51 -17.39 8.50
CA PRO A 843 -22.92 -17.60 9.89
C PRO A 843 -23.24 -19.06 10.24
N GLU A 844 -23.98 -19.76 9.37
CA GLU A 844 -24.36 -21.17 9.53
C GLU A 844 -23.19 -22.16 9.36
N LYS A 845 -22.03 -21.70 8.91
CA LYS A 845 -20.82 -22.52 8.70
C LYS A 845 -19.79 -22.36 9.83
N ARG A 846 -20.04 -21.49 10.82
CA ARG A 846 -19.11 -21.23 11.93
C ARG A 846 -18.64 -22.50 12.62
N ASP A 847 -19.54 -23.37 13.02
CA ASP A 847 -19.20 -24.59 13.78
C ASP A 847 -18.47 -25.60 12.90
N SER A 848 -18.86 -25.72 11.63
CA SER A 848 -18.15 -26.55 10.66
C SER A 848 -16.71 -26.06 10.44
N ALA A 849 -16.50 -24.74 10.34
CA ALA A 849 -15.17 -24.15 10.20
C ALA A 849 -14.31 -24.43 11.45
N LEU A 850 -14.84 -24.22 12.65
CA LEU A 850 -14.14 -24.52 13.91
C LEU A 850 -13.77 -26.01 14.02
N LEU A 851 -14.63 -26.91 13.54
CA LEU A 851 -14.34 -28.34 13.48
C LEU A 851 -13.17 -28.64 12.54
N LEU A 852 -13.18 -28.07 11.33
CA LEU A 852 -12.09 -28.23 10.36
C LEU A 852 -10.77 -27.62 10.84
N MET A 853 -10.80 -26.46 11.49
CA MET A 853 -9.62 -25.85 12.11
C MET A 853 -9.02 -26.78 13.16
N LYS A 854 -9.85 -27.33 14.04
CA LYS A 854 -9.41 -28.33 15.04
C LYS A 854 -8.90 -29.60 14.38
N GLN A 855 -9.58 -30.10 13.35
CA GLN A 855 -9.18 -31.30 12.62
C GLN A 855 -7.78 -31.14 12.00
N GLY A 856 -7.47 -30.00 11.38
CA GLY A 856 -6.15 -29.73 10.82
C GLY A 856 -5.01 -29.85 11.84
N ILE A 857 -5.20 -29.27 13.06
CA ILE A 857 -4.25 -29.41 14.17
C ILE A 857 -4.13 -30.87 14.63
N MET A 858 -5.25 -31.57 14.80
CA MET A 858 -5.27 -32.97 15.25
C MET A 858 -4.65 -33.91 14.21
N ASP A 859 -4.82 -33.63 12.92
CA ASP A 859 -4.22 -34.42 11.86
C ASP A 859 -2.69 -34.29 11.87
N ILE A 860 -2.16 -33.07 12.10
CA ILE A 860 -0.70 -32.89 12.29
C ILE A 860 -0.24 -33.66 13.53
N ALA A 861 -0.96 -33.58 14.65
CA ALA A 861 -0.59 -34.28 15.86
C ALA A 861 -0.56 -35.80 15.68
N THR A 862 -1.47 -36.36 14.89
CA THR A 862 -1.60 -37.83 14.71
C THR A 862 -0.80 -38.38 13.54
N LYS A 863 -0.81 -37.72 12.40
CA LYS A 863 -0.24 -38.17 11.12
C LYS A 863 1.05 -37.43 10.73
N GLY A 864 1.34 -36.29 11.36
CA GLY A 864 2.41 -35.38 10.95
C GLY A 864 2.04 -34.58 9.69
N VAL A 865 3.07 -34.03 9.02
CA VAL A 865 2.95 -33.35 7.74
C VAL A 865 3.51 -34.26 6.65
N THR A 866 2.99 -34.13 5.43
CA THR A 866 3.48 -34.89 4.28
C THR A 866 4.85 -34.40 3.81
N ALA A 867 5.58 -35.25 3.10
CA ALA A 867 6.86 -34.87 2.50
C ALA A 867 6.71 -33.72 1.49
N GLU A 868 5.59 -33.66 0.80
CA GLU A 868 5.28 -32.59 -0.15
C GLU A 868 5.04 -31.24 0.54
N GLU A 869 4.21 -31.20 1.59
CA GLU A 869 3.96 -29.99 2.37
C GLU A 869 5.26 -29.45 2.97
N LEU A 870 6.08 -30.32 3.53
CA LEU A 870 7.37 -29.96 4.10
C LEU A 870 8.34 -29.40 3.04
N ALA A 871 8.41 -30.04 1.86
CA ALA A 871 9.27 -29.60 0.77
C ALA A 871 8.83 -28.23 0.20
N LYS A 872 7.51 -27.99 0.08
CA LYS A 872 6.97 -26.68 -0.33
C LYS A 872 7.39 -25.59 0.66
N PHE A 873 7.18 -25.80 1.95
CA PHE A 873 7.60 -24.84 3.00
C PHE A 873 9.11 -24.58 2.93
N GLN A 874 9.95 -25.62 2.91
CA GLN A 874 11.39 -25.46 2.89
C GLN A 874 11.88 -24.65 1.68
N LYS A 875 11.33 -24.92 0.48
CA LYS A 875 11.68 -24.17 -0.73
C LYS A 875 11.32 -22.70 -0.63
N PHE A 876 10.09 -22.43 -0.16
CA PHE A 876 9.62 -21.05 0.00
C PHE A 876 10.47 -20.28 1.01
N GLU A 877 10.68 -20.85 2.20
CA GLU A 877 11.41 -20.19 3.27
C GLU A 877 12.89 -19.97 2.95
N LEU A 878 13.56 -20.92 2.27
CA LEU A 878 14.94 -20.74 1.81
C LEU A 878 15.05 -19.64 0.74
N LYS A 879 14.06 -19.54 -0.14
CA LYS A 879 13.97 -18.46 -1.13
C LYS A 879 13.83 -17.11 -0.44
N ASP A 880 12.85 -16.98 0.45
CA ASP A 880 12.58 -15.74 1.18
C ASP A 880 13.78 -15.31 2.04
N TYR A 881 14.45 -16.27 2.68
CA TYR A 881 15.68 -16.03 3.44
C TYR A 881 16.82 -15.47 2.56
N ALA A 882 17.03 -16.04 1.37
CA ALA A 882 18.03 -15.53 0.43
C ALA A 882 17.73 -14.11 -0.06
N ASP A 883 16.46 -13.79 -0.27
CA ASP A 883 16.02 -12.47 -0.71
C ASP A 883 16.10 -11.41 0.42
N LYS A 884 15.78 -11.80 1.65
CA LYS A 884 15.93 -10.93 2.84
C LYS A 884 17.38 -10.47 3.05
N GLN A 885 18.38 -11.34 2.82
CA GLN A 885 19.79 -11.01 2.98
C GLN A 885 20.31 -9.91 2.05
N LYS A 886 19.57 -9.57 1.00
CA LYS A 886 19.87 -8.47 0.07
C LYS A 886 19.20 -7.14 0.45
N LYS A 887 18.59 -7.05 1.64
CA LYS A 887 17.89 -5.86 2.14
C LYS A 887 18.59 -5.28 3.36
N ASN A 888 18.79 -3.96 3.36
CA ASN A 888 19.44 -3.27 4.49
C ASN A 888 18.69 -3.48 5.81
N GLY A 889 17.36 -3.44 5.80
CA GLY A 889 16.53 -3.63 6.99
C GLY A 889 16.73 -5.00 7.66
N TYR A 890 16.99 -6.05 6.88
CA TYR A 890 17.28 -7.38 7.44
C TYR A 890 18.51 -7.35 8.35
N TRP A 891 19.62 -6.80 7.87
CA TRP A 891 20.87 -6.72 8.64
C TRP A 891 20.74 -5.80 9.83
N GLN A 892 20.00 -4.70 9.68
CA GLN A 892 19.75 -3.76 10.77
C GLN A 892 18.97 -4.43 11.91
N ASN A 893 17.90 -5.16 11.58
CA ASN A 893 17.13 -5.91 12.58
C ASN A 893 17.96 -6.99 13.28
N LEU A 894 18.81 -7.71 12.53
CA LEU A 894 19.68 -8.74 13.11
C LEU A 894 20.65 -8.18 14.16
N ILE A 895 21.33 -7.08 13.85
CA ILE A 895 22.31 -6.51 14.79
C ILE A 895 21.61 -5.91 16.01
N GLU A 896 20.43 -5.29 15.82
CA GLU A 896 19.60 -4.77 16.91
C GLU A 896 19.14 -5.92 17.82
N SER A 897 18.55 -6.98 17.27
CA SER A 897 18.11 -8.17 18.01
C SER A 897 19.24 -8.80 18.78
N LYS A 898 20.41 -8.91 18.15
CA LYS A 898 21.61 -9.46 18.80
C LYS A 898 22.05 -8.65 20.00
N ASN A 899 22.08 -7.33 19.89
CA ASN A 899 22.54 -6.44 20.96
C ASN A 899 21.50 -6.30 22.09
N MET A 900 20.20 -6.20 21.75
CA MET A 900 19.11 -6.02 22.71
C MET A 900 18.77 -7.31 23.46
N TRP A 901 18.72 -8.44 22.75
CA TRP A 901 18.20 -9.70 23.29
C TRP A 901 19.24 -10.83 23.38
N GLY A 902 20.42 -10.65 22.80
CA GLY A 902 21.49 -11.66 22.77
C GLY A 902 21.28 -12.76 21.74
N PHE A 903 20.22 -12.69 20.91
CA PHE A 903 19.90 -13.72 19.93
C PHE A 903 20.62 -13.52 18.60
N ASP A 904 21.10 -14.64 18.04
CA ASP A 904 21.63 -14.75 16.69
C ASP A 904 20.60 -15.45 15.80
N GLU A 905 19.83 -14.68 15.04
CA GLU A 905 18.78 -15.19 14.18
C GLU A 905 19.29 -15.64 12.80
N GLN A 906 20.59 -15.48 12.51
CA GLN A 906 21.18 -15.82 11.23
C GLN A 906 21.94 -17.12 11.24
N THR A 907 22.83 -17.29 12.24
CA THR A 907 23.75 -18.45 12.26
C THR A 907 22.97 -19.74 12.42
N GLY A 908 22.99 -20.59 11.37
CA GLY A 908 22.31 -21.88 11.37
C GLY A 908 20.84 -21.84 10.92
N TYR A 909 20.28 -20.69 10.51
CA TYR A 909 18.88 -20.60 10.08
C TYR A 909 18.59 -21.46 8.85
N GLU A 910 19.43 -21.40 7.81
CA GLU A 910 19.33 -22.24 6.61
C GLU A 910 19.40 -23.75 6.95
N ALA A 911 20.29 -24.11 7.88
CA ALA A 911 20.39 -25.49 8.34
C ALA A 911 19.16 -25.93 9.15
N ALA A 912 18.54 -25.02 9.91
CA ALA A 912 17.31 -25.30 10.65
C ALA A 912 16.13 -25.55 9.71
N ILE A 913 16.01 -24.76 8.63
CA ILE A 913 14.98 -24.97 7.59
C ILE A 913 15.23 -26.29 6.86
N SER A 914 16.44 -26.49 6.33
CA SER A 914 16.79 -27.68 5.55
C SER A 914 16.72 -28.99 6.36
N GLY A 915 17.02 -28.89 7.65
CA GLY A 915 16.97 -30.01 8.59
C GLY A 915 15.62 -30.32 9.21
N LEU A 916 14.58 -29.49 8.95
CA LEU A 916 13.25 -29.64 9.49
C LEU A 916 12.61 -30.96 9.06
N LYS A 917 11.98 -31.67 10.00
CA LYS A 917 11.30 -32.95 9.77
C LYS A 917 9.85 -32.89 10.17
N SER A 918 9.02 -33.70 9.54
CA SER A 918 7.59 -33.87 9.88
C SER A 918 7.39 -34.18 11.38
N GLU A 919 8.30 -34.97 11.96
CA GLU A 919 8.26 -35.33 13.38
C GLU A 919 8.50 -34.11 14.31
N ASP A 920 9.29 -33.14 13.90
CA ASP A 920 9.53 -31.92 14.68
C ASP A 920 8.23 -31.12 14.83
N ILE A 921 7.51 -30.92 13.71
CA ILE A 921 6.21 -30.21 13.70
C ILE A 921 5.15 -31.01 14.49
N GLN A 922 5.10 -32.33 14.28
CA GLN A 922 4.20 -33.21 15.01
C GLN A 922 4.42 -33.14 16.54
N ASN A 923 5.66 -33.20 16.98
CA ASN A 923 6.05 -33.12 18.38
C ASN A 923 5.76 -31.73 18.96
N PHE A 924 5.95 -30.68 18.20
CA PHE A 924 5.62 -29.32 18.63
C PHE A 924 4.11 -29.19 18.93
N VAL A 925 3.24 -29.69 18.05
CA VAL A 925 1.79 -29.68 18.27
C VAL A 925 1.43 -30.50 19.51
N LYS A 926 1.98 -31.72 19.69
CA LYS A 926 1.70 -32.59 20.85
C LYS A 926 2.16 -32.01 22.16
N ASN A 927 3.42 -31.51 22.19
CA ASN A 927 4.11 -31.15 23.42
C ASN A 927 3.83 -29.73 23.87
N HIS A 928 3.36 -28.86 22.96
CA HIS A 928 3.06 -27.46 23.25
C HIS A 928 1.56 -27.19 23.07
N LEU A 929 1.02 -27.11 21.85
CA LEU A 929 -0.37 -26.72 21.64
C LEU A 929 -1.37 -27.57 22.44
N LEU A 930 -1.29 -28.90 22.30
CA LEU A 930 -2.26 -29.79 22.92
C LEU A 930 -1.99 -30.01 24.43
N LYS A 931 -0.73 -30.00 24.85
CA LYS A 931 -0.33 -30.19 26.25
C LYS A 931 -0.61 -28.96 27.09
N ASP A 932 -0.23 -27.78 26.62
CA ASP A 932 -0.46 -26.51 27.32
C ASP A 932 -1.94 -26.16 27.36
N GLY A 933 -2.68 -26.50 26.28
CA GLY A 933 -4.12 -26.39 26.19
C GLY A 933 -4.65 -24.96 26.23
N ASN A 934 -3.80 -23.93 26.09
CA ASN A 934 -4.24 -22.54 26.04
C ASN A 934 -4.75 -22.24 24.63
N CYS A 935 -6.06 -22.04 24.55
CA CYS A 935 -6.76 -21.76 23.29
C CYS A 935 -7.84 -20.72 23.54
N ILE A 936 -7.71 -19.59 22.89
CA ILE A 936 -8.68 -18.49 22.96
C ILE A 936 -9.41 -18.45 21.62
N THR A 937 -10.71 -18.61 21.65
CA THR A 937 -11.58 -18.50 20.48
C THR A 937 -12.49 -17.30 20.65
N VAL A 938 -12.51 -16.42 19.67
CA VAL A 938 -13.46 -15.30 19.61
C VAL A 938 -14.26 -15.42 18.33
N SER A 939 -15.58 -15.43 18.47
CA SER A 939 -16.50 -15.49 17.34
C SER A 939 -17.53 -14.37 17.42
N MET A 940 -17.77 -13.71 16.29
CA MET A 940 -18.84 -12.73 16.14
C MET A 940 -19.85 -13.23 15.11
N LEU A 941 -21.14 -13.17 15.44
CA LEU A 941 -22.25 -13.51 14.57
C LEU A 941 -23.16 -12.30 14.32
N PRO A 942 -23.98 -12.30 13.25
CA PRO A 942 -25.04 -11.31 13.08
C PRO A 942 -26.04 -11.34 14.25
N ALA A 943 -26.55 -10.17 14.65
CA ALA A 943 -27.47 -10.07 15.78
C ALA A 943 -28.83 -10.74 15.54
N ASP A 944 -29.23 -10.88 14.30
CA ASP A 944 -30.48 -11.53 13.85
C ASP A 944 -30.32 -13.00 13.47
N PHE A 945 -29.08 -13.53 13.53
CA PHE A 945 -28.82 -14.94 13.26
C PHE A 945 -29.43 -15.82 14.36
N LYS A 946 -30.25 -16.77 13.93
CA LYS A 946 -30.85 -17.81 14.81
C LYS A 946 -30.18 -19.14 14.46
N GLU A 947 -29.61 -19.78 15.48
CA GLU A 947 -29.04 -21.12 15.36
C GLU A 947 -30.11 -22.14 15.00
#